data_6caddfc5cf9d1dcd3821978294e52f99
#
_entry.id   6caddfc5cf9d1dcd3821978294e52f99
#
_cell.length_a   1.000
_cell.length_b   1.000
_cell.length_c   1.000
_cell.angle_alpha   90.00
_cell.angle_beta   90.00
_cell.angle_gamma   90.00
#
_symmetry.space_group_name_H-M   'P 1'
#
loop_
_entity.id
_entity.type
_entity.pdbx_description
1 polymer ?
#
loop_
_entity_poly.entity_id
_entity_poly.type
_entity_poly.pdbx_seq_one_letter_code
_entity_poly.pdbx_strand_id
1 'polypeptide(L)'
;MKYDFSFLSVSAFGEAAEYACELFSEEIELRAGYRPFENGEPCIELVCDDSIADKDSFVIEQDGSHLIIKAQGIRGLIYGYSYFLRKCVFSSNKITLIKNISGNYSPDKKIRGHQCGYRSTPNTYDAWGPEEYFRFYRDIMAFGCNICEHIPSGGKDENNPLMKYHPLEVAVWASELADKLDMDVSCWYPNDDKEDEESALASRRKVFEAMPRIDAIFPPGGDPGEMDGDDFIKRCIKISDTLKSIKPDAQMWPSAQAPHSNITWPEDFLSEMNKLPEEIDGIITGPNHAFMMDDLRRKLPSKYPIRFYPDITHNVRCEYPVHFDRDDWHYAFASTLSRESVNPRPTEFRLLHRLTRPYVVGSVSYSEGASDDVNKAVWSDMDYFPDVSLYETLCDYARFFLWQADASNIADGILGLEKNWEGDPAENPHIEHTLRIFEAELEKAPSLMENWRFVLLLFRARCDVLVYRRRRFELELIDEAKNFASRGDFALARAELMTDYDADYYVLRASLGQLADILFEQIGIQLDVENYHAAGWERGATLDTIDLPVTDRAWLINRFEASDAMPEGEREAFLTRVFNRNKINSGEYYFSLAEHGFGVLGERQRGEFYIDYQGDRREVNNGSIPMCMLKAFDNYTFVCKLAGFEPDTDYKLRVTFKKTKNDMFNTFYIKANGKDIYRGKFYGGEKDEQFEREMLQERFTCAVYDLPASVFENGCIALEIGEEHVGVVLSEFKIYKA
;
A
#
# COMPACT_ATOMS: atom_id res chain seq x y z
N MET A 1 8.33 -20.06 -31.54
CA MET A 1 8.72 -21.50 -31.55
C MET A 1 8.92 -21.86 -30.08
N LYS A 2 8.48 -23.04 -29.65
CA LYS A 2 8.69 -23.57 -28.30
C LYS A 2 9.88 -24.53 -28.33
N TYR A 3 10.65 -24.59 -27.25
CA TYR A 3 11.84 -25.42 -27.13
C TYR A 3 11.69 -26.35 -25.92
N ASP A 4 12.07 -27.61 -26.09
CA ASP A 4 12.04 -28.60 -25.03
C ASP A 4 13.38 -28.62 -24.28
N PHE A 5 13.32 -28.33 -22.98
CA PHE A 5 14.44 -28.38 -22.04
C PHE A 5 14.22 -29.46 -20.97
N SER A 6 13.35 -30.44 -21.22
CA SER A 6 13.11 -31.54 -20.31
C SER A 6 14.38 -32.38 -20.10
N PHE A 7 14.64 -32.77 -18.86
CA PHE A 7 15.83 -33.52 -18.47
C PHE A 7 17.17 -32.83 -18.83
N LEU A 8 17.20 -31.48 -18.71
CA LEU A 8 18.36 -30.68 -19.05
C LEU A 8 19.60 -31.03 -18.24
N SER A 9 20.76 -30.77 -18.83
CA SER A 9 22.05 -30.73 -18.15
C SER A 9 22.48 -29.28 -17.89
N VAL A 10 23.27 -29.05 -16.85
CA VAL A 10 23.84 -27.76 -16.53
C VAL A 10 25.34 -27.89 -16.34
N SER A 11 26.10 -26.97 -16.91
CA SER A 11 27.55 -26.85 -16.70
C SER A 11 27.90 -25.41 -16.31
N ALA A 12 29.01 -25.27 -15.57
CA ALA A 12 29.47 -24.00 -15.04
C ALA A 12 30.93 -23.74 -15.42
N PHE A 13 31.27 -22.49 -15.75
CA PHE A 13 32.60 -22.06 -16.10
C PHE A 13 32.99 -20.81 -15.32
N GLY A 14 33.73 -21.00 -14.23
CA GLY A 14 34.16 -19.99 -13.27
C GLY A 14 33.53 -20.18 -11.87
N GLU A 15 34.20 -19.72 -10.83
CA GLU A 15 33.82 -19.95 -9.43
C GLU A 15 32.38 -19.45 -9.11
N ALA A 16 32.05 -18.23 -9.55
CA ALA A 16 30.70 -17.70 -9.36
C ALA A 16 29.65 -18.47 -10.18
N ALA A 17 30.04 -19.05 -11.33
CA ALA A 17 29.14 -19.87 -12.14
C ALA A 17 28.86 -21.23 -11.49
N GLU A 18 29.83 -21.81 -10.75
CA GLU A 18 29.61 -23.06 -10.00
C GLU A 18 28.56 -22.85 -8.91
N TYR A 19 28.66 -21.75 -8.17
CA TYR A 19 27.66 -21.43 -7.16
C TYR A 19 26.28 -21.09 -7.78
N ALA A 20 26.26 -20.33 -8.88
CA ALA A 20 25.00 -20.08 -9.63
C ALA A 20 24.37 -21.38 -10.13
N CYS A 21 25.16 -22.34 -10.56
CA CYS A 21 24.73 -23.66 -11.02
C CYS A 21 24.04 -24.45 -9.91
N GLU A 22 24.55 -24.39 -8.69
CA GLU A 22 23.92 -25.02 -7.52
C GLU A 22 22.55 -24.40 -7.24
N LEU A 23 22.46 -23.05 -7.16
CA LEU A 23 21.21 -22.34 -6.95
C LEU A 23 20.20 -22.60 -8.07
N PHE A 24 20.65 -22.62 -9.33
CA PHE A 24 19.80 -22.93 -10.47
C PHE A 24 19.29 -24.37 -10.42
N SER A 25 20.13 -25.31 -10.01
CA SER A 25 19.74 -26.71 -9.87
C SER A 25 18.64 -26.93 -8.82
N GLU A 26 18.69 -26.20 -7.72
CA GLU A 26 17.61 -26.18 -6.73
C GLU A 26 16.30 -25.64 -7.33
N GLU A 27 16.36 -24.60 -8.16
CA GLU A 27 15.18 -24.04 -8.82
C GLU A 27 14.54 -25.02 -9.83
N ILE A 28 15.35 -25.81 -10.53
CA ILE A 28 14.84 -26.86 -11.42
C ILE A 28 14.25 -28.01 -10.63
N GLU A 29 14.93 -28.47 -9.57
CA GLU A 29 14.41 -29.53 -8.69
C GLU A 29 13.05 -29.15 -8.09
N LEU A 30 12.91 -27.90 -7.62
CA LEU A 30 11.66 -27.38 -7.07
C LEU A 30 10.50 -27.42 -8.07
N ARG A 31 10.75 -27.04 -9.35
CA ARG A 31 9.68 -26.88 -10.35
C ARG A 31 9.44 -28.11 -11.21
N ALA A 32 10.49 -28.84 -11.54
CA ALA A 32 10.42 -29.97 -12.45
C ALA A 32 10.53 -31.34 -11.74
N GLY A 33 10.91 -31.36 -10.44
CA GLY A 33 10.97 -32.58 -9.65
C GLY A 33 12.24 -33.43 -9.87
N TYR A 34 13.25 -32.90 -10.54
CA TYR A 34 14.55 -33.57 -10.74
C TYR A 34 15.69 -32.55 -10.72
N ARG A 35 16.87 -32.96 -10.31
CA ARG A 35 18.09 -32.16 -10.47
C ARG A 35 18.65 -32.29 -11.89
N PRO A 36 19.20 -31.21 -12.47
CA PRO A 36 19.88 -31.25 -13.76
C PRO A 36 21.00 -32.28 -13.79
N PHE A 37 21.28 -32.83 -14.97
CA PHE A 37 22.39 -33.73 -15.20
C PHE A 37 23.70 -32.95 -15.43
N GLU A 38 24.86 -33.62 -15.24
CA GLU A 38 26.15 -32.98 -15.50
C GLU A 38 26.45 -32.88 -17.00
N ASN A 39 25.90 -33.78 -17.83
CA ASN A 39 26.15 -33.83 -19.26
C ASN A 39 24.90 -34.33 -19.99
N GLY A 40 24.67 -33.83 -21.18
CA GLY A 40 23.58 -34.24 -22.05
C GLY A 40 22.94 -33.07 -22.80
N GLU A 41 21.97 -33.39 -23.63
CA GLU A 41 21.12 -32.40 -24.33
C GLU A 41 19.66 -32.62 -23.90
N PRO A 42 18.90 -31.58 -23.63
CA PRO A 42 19.23 -30.13 -23.72
C PRO A 42 20.28 -29.68 -22.68
N CYS A 43 21.01 -28.61 -22.96
CA CYS A 43 22.09 -28.10 -22.10
C CYS A 43 21.96 -26.60 -21.83
N ILE A 44 22.30 -26.22 -20.58
CA ILE A 44 22.45 -24.81 -20.19
C ILE A 44 23.87 -24.63 -19.62
N GLU A 45 24.63 -23.69 -20.17
CA GLU A 45 25.97 -23.33 -19.69
C GLU A 45 25.90 -21.99 -18.95
N LEU A 46 26.38 -21.93 -17.72
CA LEU A 46 26.59 -20.71 -16.95
C LEU A 46 28.04 -20.30 -17.05
N VAL A 47 28.32 -19.10 -17.52
CA VAL A 47 29.70 -18.68 -17.85
C VAL A 47 30.00 -17.32 -17.21
N CYS A 48 31.08 -17.26 -16.41
CA CYS A 48 31.67 -15.98 -16.00
C CYS A 48 32.45 -15.38 -17.17
N ASP A 49 32.09 -14.14 -17.58
CA ASP A 49 32.69 -13.44 -18.72
C ASP A 49 33.09 -12.02 -18.30
N ASP A 50 34.38 -11.81 -18.06
CA ASP A 50 34.95 -10.51 -17.66
C ASP A 50 34.80 -9.41 -18.73
N SER A 51 34.43 -9.76 -19.96
CA SER A 51 34.13 -8.75 -21.01
C SER A 51 32.81 -8.00 -20.75
N ILE A 52 31.95 -8.54 -19.91
CA ILE A 52 30.71 -7.89 -19.49
C ILE A 52 31.04 -7.00 -18.28
N ALA A 53 31.20 -5.70 -18.53
CA ALA A 53 31.70 -4.75 -17.51
C ALA A 53 30.65 -4.41 -16.44
N ASP A 54 29.35 -4.53 -16.73
CA ASP A 54 28.27 -4.24 -15.81
C ASP A 54 27.83 -5.52 -15.10
N LYS A 55 27.99 -5.59 -13.79
CA LYS A 55 27.63 -6.76 -12.96
C LYS A 55 26.12 -7.08 -12.95
N ASP A 56 25.29 -6.11 -13.33
CA ASP A 56 23.85 -6.25 -13.43
C ASP A 56 23.37 -6.72 -14.82
N SER A 57 24.28 -6.84 -15.76
CA SER A 57 24.00 -7.26 -17.15
C SER A 57 24.26 -8.74 -17.35
N PHE A 58 23.53 -9.34 -18.29
CA PHE A 58 23.76 -10.70 -18.76
C PHE A 58 23.50 -10.85 -20.26
N VAL A 59 24.08 -11.89 -20.84
CA VAL A 59 23.90 -12.25 -22.25
C VAL A 59 23.38 -13.68 -22.33
N ILE A 60 22.40 -13.90 -23.18
CA ILE A 60 21.91 -15.25 -23.51
C ILE A 60 22.14 -15.52 -24.97
N GLU A 61 22.87 -16.60 -25.27
CA GLU A 61 23.01 -17.17 -26.57
C GLU A 61 22.23 -18.48 -26.62
N GLN A 62 21.34 -18.64 -27.61
CA GLN A 62 20.50 -19.82 -27.76
C GLN A 62 20.57 -20.41 -29.17
N ASP A 63 20.94 -21.69 -29.25
CA ASP A 63 20.87 -22.50 -30.48
C ASP A 63 20.03 -23.76 -30.18
N GLY A 64 18.76 -23.71 -30.60
CA GLY A 64 17.80 -24.79 -30.30
C GLY A 64 17.58 -24.99 -28.81
N SER A 65 17.96 -26.18 -28.32
CA SER A 65 17.90 -26.54 -26.88
C SER A 65 19.25 -26.41 -26.17
N HIS A 66 20.23 -25.76 -26.78
CA HIS A 66 21.47 -25.35 -26.15
C HIS A 66 21.42 -23.86 -25.82
N LEU A 67 21.72 -23.52 -24.59
CA LEU A 67 21.62 -22.15 -24.08
C LEU A 67 22.87 -21.82 -23.25
N ILE A 68 23.49 -20.68 -23.57
CA ILE A 68 24.65 -20.17 -22.82
C ILE A 68 24.24 -18.86 -22.15
N ILE A 69 24.37 -18.79 -20.83
CA ILE A 69 24.10 -17.59 -20.03
C ILE A 69 25.47 -17.06 -19.55
N LYS A 70 25.80 -15.85 -19.98
CA LYS A 70 27.07 -15.17 -19.65
C LYS A 70 26.81 -13.96 -18.79
N ALA A 71 27.60 -13.76 -17.74
CA ALA A 71 27.59 -12.55 -16.92
C ALA A 71 28.97 -12.35 -16.28
N GLN A 72 29.22 -11.15 -15.73
CA GLN A 72 30.47 -10.86 -15.03
C GLN A 72 30.64 -11.74 -13.77
N GLY A 73 29.53 -11.95 -13.01
CA GLY A 73 29.57 -12.67 -11.74
C GLY A 73 28.20 -13.24 -11.35
N ILE A 74 28.10 -13.64 -10.07
CA ILE A 74 26.94 -14.34 -9.52
C ILE A 74 25.62 -13.59 -9.76
N ARG A 75 25.60 -12.27 -9.54
CA ARG A 75 24.39 -11.43 -9.66
C ARG A 75 23.78 -11.50 -11.08
N GLY A 76 24.58 -11.26 -12.13
CA GLY A 76 24.13 -11.33 -13.51
C GLY A 76 23.74 -12.74 -13.94
N LEU A 77 24.42 -13.79 -13.42
CA LEU A 77 24.05 -15.18 -13.68
C LEU A 77 22.69 -15.53 -13.07
N ILE A 78 22.41 -15.02 -11.84
CA ILE A 78 21.09 -15.17 -11.20
C ILE A 78 19.99 -14.52 -12.06
N TYR A 79 20.23 -13.31 -12.58
CA TYR A 79 19.26 -12.66 -13.47
C TYR A 79 19.04 -13.47 -14.75
N GLY A 80 20.11 -13.98 -15.35
CA GLY A 80 20.04 -14.74 -16.58
C GLY A 80 19.27 -16.04 -16.45
N TYR A 81 19.59 -16.90 -15.47
CA TYR A 81 18.84 -18.14 -15.28
C TYR A 81 17.40 -17.89 -14.78
N SER A 82 17.18 -16.86 -13.98
CA SER A 82 15.83 -16.48 -13.54
C SER A 82 15.00 -16.00 -14.74
N TYR A 83 15.59 -15.25 -15.67
CA TYR A 83 14.92 -14.86 -16.90
C TYR A 83 14.52 -16.08 -17.75
N PHE A 84 15.39 -17.10 -17.85
CA PHE A 84 15.03 -18.38 -18.47
C PHE A 84 13.85 -19.04 -17.76
N LEU A 85 13.89 -19.17 -16.45
CA LEU A 85 12.80 -19.78 -15.66
C LEU A 85 11.47 -19.05 -15.84
N ARG A 86 11.47 -17.72 -15.86
CA ARG A 86 10.29 -16.89 -16.11
C ARG A 86 9.66 -17.10 -17.49
N LYS A 87 10.44 -17.60 -18.47
CA LYS A 87 9.99 -17.90 -19.83
C LYS A 87 9.70 -19.39 -20.05
N CYS A 88 9.72 -20.19 -18.97
CA CYS A 88 9.42 -21.61 -19.03
C CYS A 88 8.01 -21.95 -18.51
N VAL A 89 7.41 -22.98 -19.09
CA VAL A 89 6.24 -23.69 -18.56
C VAL A 89 6.74 -25.01 -18.02
N PHE A 90 6.38 -25.31 -16.77
CA PHE A 90 6.77 -26.51 -16.06
C PHE A 90 5.60 -27.48 -15.97
N SER A 91 5.90 -28.77 -16.02
CA SER A 91 5.01 -29.87 -15.63
C SER A 91 5.90 -31.01 -15.17
N SER A 92 5.34 -32.09 -14.60
CA SER A 92 6.13 -33.20 -14.08
C SER A 92 7.18 -33.66 -15.09
N ASN A 93 8.45 -33.50 -14.75
CA ASN A 93 9.64 -33.82 -15.58
C ASN A 93 9.72 -33.10 -16.95
N LYS A 94 8.92 -32.04 -17.13
CA LYS A 94 8.90 -31.31 -18.40
C LYS A 94 9.16 -29.84 -18.20
N ILE A 95 10.07 -29.29 -19.04
CA ILE A 95 10.41 -27.87 -19.09
C ILE A 95 10.26 -27.40 -20.53
N THR A 96 9.39 -26.44 -20.78
CA THR A 96 9.18 -25.89 -22.11
C THR A 96 9.45 -24.40 -22.12
N LEU A 97 10.50 -23.98 -22.80
CA LEU A 97 10.78 -22.56 -23.07
C LEU A 97 9.84 -22.06 -24.15
N ILE A 98 9.06 -21.02 -23.86
CA ILE A 98 7.94 -20.58 -24.71
C ILE A 98 8.37 -19.78 -25.94
N LYS A 99 9.58 -19.19 -25.93
CA LYS A 99 10.12 -18.38 -27.04
C LYS A 99 11.64 -18.43 -27.03
N ASN A 100 12.28 -18.01 -28.12
CA ASN A 100 13.71 -17.73 -28.11
C ASN A 100 14.01 -16.53 -27.21
N ILE A 101 15.07 -16.63 -26.41
CA ILE A 101 15.49 -15.63 -25.43
C ILE A 101 16.92 -15.13 -25.64
N SER A 102 17.51 -15.36 -26.83
CA SER A 102 18.82 -14.79 -27.17
C SER A 102 18.78 -13.27 -27.08
N GLY A 103 19.80 -12.69 -26.45
CA GLY A 103 19.89 -11.23 -26.33
C GLY A 103 20.94 -10.77 -25.34
N ASN A 104 21.20 -9.46 -25.37
CA ASN A 104 21.97 -8.75 -24.36
C ASN A 104 20.99 -8.01 -23.48
N TYR A 105 21.09 -8.19 -22.18
CA TYR A 105 20.16 -7.67 -21.20
C TYR A 105 20.91 -6.80 -20.19
N SER A 106 20.46 -5.55 -20.07
CA SER A 106 21.01 -4.57 -19.14
C SER A 106 19.87 -3.79 -18.48
N PRO A 107 19.95 -3.45 -17.19
CA PRO A 107 18.90 -2.73 -16.52
C PRO A 107 18.79 -1.27 -16.96
N ASP A 108 17.56 -0.73 -16.96
CA ASP A 108 17.33 0.71 -17.16
C ASP A 108 17.79 1.54 -15.98
N LYS A 109 17.53 1.05 -14.78
CA LYS A 109 17.87 1.74 -13.52
C LYS A 109 19.04 1.08 -12.81
N LYS A 110 19.91 1.93 -12.23
CA LYS A 110 21.09 1.45 -11.49
C LYS A 110 20.73 0.86 -10.11
N ILE A 111 19.73 1.45 -9.44
CA ILE A 111 19.28 1.04 -8.10
C ILE A 111 17.89 0.41 -8.24
N ARG A 112 17.73 -0.82 -7.80
CA ARG A 112 16.49 -1.58 -7.92
C ARG A 112 16.34 -2.48 -6.70
N GLY A 113 15.39 -2.14 -5.81
CA GLY A 113 15.25 -2.96 -4.62
C GLY A 113 14.04 -2.65 -3.77
N HIS A 114 14.04 -3.31 -2.62
CA HIS A 114 12.97 -3.19 -1.64
C HIS A 114 13.52 -3.10 -0.24
N GLN A 115 12.79 -2.41 0.63
CA GLN A 115 13.01 -2.50 2.05
C GLN A 115 12.54 -3.87 2.53
N CYS A 116 13.44 -4.64 3.12
CA CYS A 116 13.17 -5.92 3.75
C CYS A 116 13.35 -5.72 5.26
N GLY A 117 12.69 -4.69 5.78
CA GLY A 117 12.98 -4.14 7.10
C GLY A 117 12.37 -4.98 8.20
N TYR A 118 13.20 -5.31 9.18
CA TYR A 118 12.80 -5.85 10.45
C TYR A 118 12.41 -4.68 11.36
N ARG A 119 11.12 -4.57 11.68
CA ARG A 119 10.55 -3.47 12.46
C ARG A 119 9.95 -4.00 13.76
N SER A 120 9.84 -3.13 14.76
CA SER A 120 9.12 -3.45 16.00
C SER A 120 7.59 -3.46 15.84
N THR A 121 7.07 -3.04 14.70
CA THR A 121 5.66 -3.24 14.35
C THR A 121 5.53 -4.57 13.61
N PRO A 122 4.72 -5.52 14.08
CA PRO A 122 4.59 -6.83 13.47
C PRO A 122 4.32 -6.77 11.98
N ASN A 123 5.13 -7.51 11.26
CA ASN A 123 4.99 -7.77 9.84
C ASN A 123 5.59 -9.15 9.51
N THR A 124 5.46 -9.63 8.31
CA THR A 124 5.90 -10.97 7.91
C THR A 124 7.39 -11.20 8.19
N TYR A 125 8.23 -10.17 8.02
CA TYR A 125 9.69 -10.29 8.23
C TYR A 125 10.08 -10.59 9.68
N ASP A 126 9.27 -10.25 10.66
CA ASP A 126 9.51 -10.52 12.08
C ASP A 126 9.54 -12.03 12.40
N ALA A 127 8.78 -12.81 11.63
CA ALA A 127 8.69 -14.27 11.80
C ALA A 127 9.81 -15.02 11.09
N TRP A 128 10.52 -14.38 10.15
CA TRP A 128 11.49 -15.00 9.27
C TRP A 128 12.88 -15.15 9.92
N GLY A 129 13.56 -16.22 9.54
CA GLY A 129 14.95 -16.46 9.85
C GLY A 129 15.85 -16.39 8.60
N PRO A 130 17.12 -16.82 8.73
CA PRO A 130 18.08 -16.75 7.64
C PRO A 130 17.68 -17.51 6.37
N GLU A 131 16.97 -18.63 6.50
CA GLU A 131 16.54 -19.45 5.35
C GLU A 131 15.46 -18.73 4.52
N GLU A 132 14.44 -18.16 5.18
CA GLU A 132 13.40 -17.41 4.54
C GLU A 132 13.93 -16.14 3.88
N TYR A 133 14.83 -15.40 4.53
CA TYR A 133 15.48 -14.23 3.95
C TYR A 133 16.34 -14.59 2.75
N PHE A 134 17.12 -15.67 2.82
CA PHE A 134 17.95 -16.10 1.69
C PHE A 134 17.10 -16.50 0.48
N ARG A 135 16.01 -17.22 0.72
CA ARG A 135 15.03 -17.54 -0.33
C ARG A 135 14.41 -16.28 -0.92
N PHE A 136 13.99 -15.35 -0.07
CA PHE A 136 13.35 -14.12 -0.51
C PHE A 136 14.28 -13.20 -1.32
N TYR A 137 15.57 -13.13 -0.97
CA TYR A 137 16.55 -12.39 -1.78
C TYR A 137 16.67 -12.97 -3.20
N ARG A 138 16.72 -14.28 -3.32
CA ARG A 138 16.72 -14.94 -4.64
C ARG A 138 15.42 -14.63 -5.41
N ASP A 139 14.29 -14.61 -4.74
CA ASP A 139 12.99 -14.33 -5.33
C ASP A 139 12.88 -12.89 -5.86
N ILE A 140 13.33 -11.89 -5.11
CA ILE A 140 13.33 -10.50 -5.59
C ILE A 140 14.40 -10.27 -6.69
N MET A 141 15.55 -10.92 -6.60
CA MET A 141 16.57 -10.89 -7.66
C MET A 141 16.03 -11.49 -8.97
N ALA A 142 15.15 -12.48 -8.92
CA ALA A 142 14.54 -13.05 -10.12
C ALA A 142 13.79 -12.02 -10.98
N PHE A 143 13.40 -10.87 -10.39
CA PHE A 143 12.78 -9.74 -11.07
C PHE A 143 13.71 -8.52 -11.19
N GLY A 144 15.01 -8.70 -10.96
CA GLY A 144 16.03 -7.71 -11.26
C GLY A 144 16.46 -6.83 -10.09
N CYS A 145 16.06 -7.13 -8.83
CA CYS A 145 16.56 -6.42 -7.66
C CYS A 145 18.07 -6.61 -7.48
N ASN A 146 18.77 -5.52 -7.15
CA ASN A 146 20.19 -5.53 -6.84
C ASN A 146 20.55 -5.00 -5.44
N ILE A 147 19.56 -4.49 -4.69
CA ILE A 147 19.77 -3.93 -3.35
C ILE A 147 18.61 -4.32 -2.43
N CYS A 148 18.93 -4.66 -1.18
CA CYS A 148 17.98 -4.78 -0.09
C CYS A 148 18.25 -3.70 0.96
N GLU A 149 17.18 -3.20 1.61
CA GLU A 149 17.28 -2.17 2.63
C GLU A 149 16.80 -2.71 3.99
N HIS A 150 17.67 -2.62 5.00
CA HIS A 150 17.42 -3.12 6.35
C HIS A 150 17.24 -1.99 7.35
N ILE A 151 16.61 -2.31 8.48
CA ILE A 151 16.38 -1.39 9.61
C ILE A 151 17.13 -1.94 10.83
N PRO A 152 18.42 -1.59 11.00
CA PRO A 152 19.25 -2.11 12.10
C PRO A 152 18.99 -1.42 13.44
N SER A 153 18.24 -0.31 13.43
CA SER A 153 17.93 0.47 14.63
C SER A 153 16.71 -0.07 15.37
N GLY A 154 16.57 0.32 16.62
CA GLY A 154 15.48 -0.11 17.50
C GLY A 154 15.82 -1.33 18.35
N GLY A 155 14.90 -1.72 19.19
CA GLY A 155 14.97 -2.86 20.09
C GLY A 155 14.08 -4.00 19.65
N LYS A 156 14.27 -5.17 20.23
CA LYS A 156 13.33 -6.27 20.12
C LYS A 156 12.05 -5.88 20.86
N ASP A 157 10.89 -6.05 20.20
CA ASP A 157 9.59 -5.87 20.85
C ASP A 157 9.23 -7.12 21.67
N GLU A 158 9.33 -7.02 22.98
CA GLU A 158 9.01 -8.11 23.90
C GLU A 158 7.53 -8.53 23.85
N ASN A 159 6.68 -7.71 23.29
CA ASN A 159 5.25 -8.01 23.09
C ASN A 159 4.97 -8.73 21.76
N ASN A 160 5.96 -8.83 20.88
CA ASN A 160 5.83 -9.51 19.60
C ASN A 160 6.42 -10.93 19.69
N PRO A 161 5.62 -11.99 19.86
CA PRO A 161 6.11 -13.36 20.01
C PRO A 161 6.76 -13.91 18.75
N LEU A 162 6.54 -13.29 17.59
CA LEU A 162 7.13 -13.70 16.32
C LEU A 162 8.54 -13.15 16.12
N MET A 163 8.89 -12.06 16.81
CA MET A 163 10.18 -11.42 16.70
C MET A 163 11.28 -12.23 17.44
N LYS A 164 11.93 -13.12 16.72
CA LYS A 164 12.94 -14.05 17.29
C LYS A 164 14.26 -13.37 17.57
N TYR A 165 14.65 -12.40 16.73
CA TYR A 165 15.99 -11.81 16.69
C TYR A 165 15.95 -10.31 17.00
N HIS A 166 17.07 -9.76 17.47
CA HIS A 166 17.23 -8.32 17.59
C HIS A 166 17.46 -7.69 16.19
N PRO A 167 16.91 -6.49 15.87
CA PRO A 167 17.05 -5.86 14.56
C PRO A 167 18.49 -5.80 14.03
N LEU A 168 19.45 -5.47 14.88
CA LEU A 168 20.87 -5.48 14.50
C LEU A 168 21.39 -6.88 14.17
N GLU A 169 20.95 -7.90 14.91
CA GLU A 169 21.33 -9.29 14.63
C GLU A 169 20.81 -9.72 13.25
N VAL A 170 19.54 -9.40 12.94
CA VAL A 170 18.97 -9.62 11.61
C VAL A 170 19.79 -8.91 10.55
N ALA A 171 20.08 -7.61 10.72
CA ALA A 171 20.84 -6.84 9.75
C ALA A 171 22.26 -7.41 9.50
N VAL A 172 22.89 -7.96 10.52
CA VAL A 172 24.22 -8.60 10.39
C VAL A 172 24.15 -9.84 9.50
N TRP A 173 23.39 -10.87 9.89
CA TRP A 173 23.34 -12.10 9.09
C TRP A 173 22.62 -11.90 7.74
N ALA A 174 21.66 -10.97 7.64
CA ALA A 174 21.02 -10.64 6.38
C ALA A 174 21.99 -9.98 5.39
N SER A 175 22.92 -9.14 5.86
CA SER A 175 23.96 -8.57 5.00
C SER A 175 24.99 -9.62 4.56
N GLU A 176 25.28 -10.65 5.39
CA GLU A 176 26.10 -11.81 4.99
C GLU A 176 25.43 -12.63 3.88
N LEU A 177 24.11 -12.82 3.96
CA LEU A 177 23.34 -13.53 2.93
C LEU A 177 23.30 -12.74 1.62
N ALA A 178 23.11 -11.41 1.70
CA ALA A 178 23.13 -10.52 0.55
C ALA A 178 24.50 -10.55 -0.16
N ASP A 179 25.59 -10.54 0.62
CA ASP A 179 26.96 -10.59 0.08
C ASP A 179 27.23 -11.87 -0.73
N LYS A 180 26.73 -13.03 -0.28
CA LYS A 180 26.82 -14.30 -1.04
C LYS A 180 26.20 -14.23 -2.43
N LEU A 181 25.21 -13.35 -2.62
CA LEU A 181 24.49 -13.14 -3.89
C LEU A 181 25.02 -11.92 -4.64
N ASP A 182 26.05 -11.24 -4.13
CA ASP A 182 26.53 -9.92 -4.57
C ASP A 182 25.38 -8.88 -4.61
N MET A 183 24.42 -8.97 -3.71
CA MET A 183 23.35 -7.97 -3.56
C MET A 183 23.85 -6.83 -2.68
N ASP A 184 23.61 -5.58 -3.10
CA ASP A 184 23.98 -4.40 -2.34
C ASP A 184 23.07 -4.27 -1.10
N VAL A 185 23.58 -3.66 -0.02
CA VAL A 185 22.89 -3.50 1.26
C VAL A 185 22.75 -2.01 1.59
N SER A 186 21.52 -1.57 1.77
CA SER A 186 21.20 -0.25 2.33
C SER A 186 20.67 -0.36 3.75
N CYS A 187 20.92 0.66 4.57
CA CYS A 187 20.38 0.74 5.92
C CYS A 187 19.50 1.99 6.06
N TRP A 188 18.22 1.80 6.30
CA TRP A 188 17.34 2.86 6.77
C TRP A 188 17.61 3.11 8.26
N TYR A 189 18.09 4.29 8.62
CA TYR A 189 18.47 4.61 9.99
C TYR A 189 18.01 6.02 10.36
N PRO A 190 16.93 6.18 11.13
CA PRO A 190 16.39 7.50 11.48
C PRO A 190 17.31 8.28 12.40
N ASN A 191 17.21 9.60 12.33
CA ASN A 191 17.80 10.52 13.30
C ASN A 191 16.81 10.76 14.44
N ASP A 192 17.23 10.55 15.68
CA ASP A 192 16.48 10.99 16.86
C ASP A 192 16.96 12.40 17.25
N ASP A 193 16.05 13.38 17.22
CA ASP A 193 16.39 14.78 17.57
C ASP A 193 16.73 14.93 19.05
N LYS A 194 16.27 13.98 19.89
CA LYS A 194 16.53 13.97 21.33
C LYS A 194 17.89 13.34 21.65
N GLU A 195 18.50 12.64 20.70
CA GLU A 195 19.81 12.04 20.84
C GLU A 195 20.89 13.09 20.59
N ASP A 196 21.82 13.28 21.54
CA ASP A 196 22.96 14.14 21.29
C ASP A 196 23.87 13.59 20.18
N GLU A 197 24.65 14.45 19.56
CA GLU A 197 25.42 14.10 18.39
C GLU A 197 26.46 12.99 18.65
N GLU A 198 27.11 13.01 19.80
CA GLU A 198 28.15 12.01 20.15
C GLU A 198 27.50 10.63 20.30
N SER A 199 26.39 10.54 20.99
CA SER A 199 25.60 9.30 21.15
C SER A 199 25.09 8.79 19.82
N ALA A 200 24.58 9.69 18.97
CA ALA A 200 24.10 9.37 17.64
C ALA A 200 25.18 8.80 16.71
N LEU A 201 26.38 9.34 16.75
CA LEU A 201 27.50 8.83 15.97
C LEU A 201 28.04 7.52 16.53
N ALA A 202 28.05 7.34 17.87
CA ALA A 202 28.48 6.12 18.51
C ALA A 202 27.55 4.94 18.23
N SER A 203 26.22 5.17 18.28
CA SER A 203 25.22 4.15 17.97
C SER A 203 25.35 3.65 16.52
N ARG A 204 25.54 4.56 15.57
CA ARG A 204 25.72 4.24 14.15
C ARG A 204 27.04 3.56 13.88
N ARG A 205 28.13 3.99 14.51
CA ARG A 205 29.44 3.32 14.43
C ARG A 205 29.33 1.84 14.80
N LYS A 206 28.62 1.53 15.89
CA LYS A 206 28.40 0.15 16.34
C LYS A 206 27.72 -0.70 15.25
N VAL A 207 26.73 -0.14 14.56
CA VAL A 207 26.04 -0.81 13.44
C VAL A 207 26.98 -1.01 12.26
N PHE A 208 27.74 0.04 11.87
CA PHE A 208 28.64 -0.02 10.71
C PHE A 208 29.80 -1.00 10.91
N GLU A 209 30.29 -1.13 12.15
CA GLU A 209 31.33 -2.11 12.52
C GLU A 209 30.77 -3.54 12.56
N ALA A 210 29.51 -3.72 12.99
CA ALA A 210 28.91 -5.04 13.13
C ALA A 210 28.49 -5.69 11.80
N MET A 211 27.98 -4.87 10.85
CA MET A 211 27.50 -5.41 9.57
C MET A 211 28.66 -5.66 8.60
N PRO A 212 28.79 -6.88 8.02
CA PRO A 212 29.84 -7.18 7.05
C PRO A 212 29.79 -6.30 5.81
N ARG A 213 28.61 -6.08 5.25
CA ARG A 213 28.37 -5.27 4.05
C ARG A 213 27.38 -4.14 4.31
N ILE A 214 27.76 -2.93 3.91
CA ILE A 214 26.90 -1.74 3.80
C ILE A 214 27.36 -0.98 2.57
N ASP A 215 26.48 -0.85 1.57
CA ASP A 215 26.75 -0.10 0.35
C ASP A 215 26.10 1.30 0.39
N ALA A 216 25.04 1.48 1.20
CA ALA A 216 24.38 2.76 1.36
C ALA A 216 23.71 2.94 2.73
N ILE A 217 23.52 4.19 3.14
CA ILE A 217 22.70 4.52 4.30
C ILE A 217 21.63 5.55 3.91
N PHE A 218 20.44 5.36 4.44
CA PHE A 218 19.26 6.19 4.24
C PHE A 218 18.79 6.78 5.59
N PRO A 219 19.18 8.01 5.96
CA PRO A 219 18.54 8.74 7.05
C PRO A 219 17.28 9.45 6.54
N PRO A 220 16.10 9.21 7.14
CA PRO A 220 14.90 9.98 6.84
C PRO A 220 15.02 11.40 7.40
N GLY A 221 14.48 12.39 6.70
CA GLY A 221 14.48 13.79 7.12
C GLY A 221 13.36 14.13 8.12
N GLY A 222 12.20 13.51 7.91
CA GLY A 222 11.06 13.52 8.82
C GLY A 222 10.38 12.16 8.77
N ASP A 223 9.54 11.80 9.69
CA ASP A 223 8.83 10.53 9.78
C ASP A 223 9.74 9.26 9.77
N PRO A 224 10.44 8.98 10.89
CA PRO A 224 10.54 9.83 12.08
C PRO A 224 11.64 10.87 11.95
N GLY A 225 11.49 11.98 12.67
CA GLY A 225 12.47 13.04 12.85
C GLY A 225 11.80 14.42 12.83
N GLU A 226 12.33 15.34 13.65
CA GLU A 226 11.84 16.70 13.79
C GLU A 226 12.96 17.73 13.62
N MET A 227 14.14 17.32 13.09
CA MET A 227 15.27 18.21 12.86
C MET A 227 14.94 19.26 11.79
N ASP A 228 15.45 20.47 11.97
CA ASP A 228 15.45 21.47 10.90
C ASP A 228 16.26 20.99 9.70
N GLY A 229 15.89 21.43 8.49
CA GLY A 229 16.46 20.90 7.25
C GLY A 229 17.98 21.08 7.12
N ASP A 230 18.52 22.18 7.63
CA ASP A 230 19.95 22.47 7.65
C ASP A 230 20.71 21.62 8.68
N ASP A 231 20.17 21.45 9.88
CA ASP A 231 20.78 20.63 10.94
C ASP A 231 20.73 19.14 10.58
N PHE A 232 19.66 18.70 9.90
CA PHE A 232 19.55 17.36 9.36
C PHE A 232 20.69 17.03 8.38
N ILE A 233 20.96 17.90 7.39
CA ILE A 233 22.04 17.69 6.43
C ILE A 233 23.42 17.75 7.10
N LYS A 234 23.64 18.69 8.04
CA LYS A 234 24.88 18.75 8.82
C LYS A 234 25.12 17.46 9.62
N ARG A 235 24.07 16.88 10.20
CA ARG A 235 24.13 15.59 10.88
C ARG A 235 24.47 14.47 9.91
N CYS A 236 23.87 14.43 8.73
CA CYS A 236 24.14 13.44 7.69
C CYS A 236 25.60 13.49 7.21
N ILE A 237 26.20 14.68 7.09
CA ILE A 237 27.62 14.84 6.74
C ILE A 237 28.52 14.13 7.78
N LYS A 238 28.30 14.36 9.07
CA LYS A 238 29.07 13.71 10.15
C LYS A 238 28.86 12.19 10.22
N ILE A 239 27.64 11.74 9.94
CA ILE A 239 27.34 10.30 9.83
C ILE A 239 28.08 9.71 8.64
N SER A 240 28.15 10.40 7.50
CA SER A 240 28.90 9.98 6.31
C SER A 240 30.39 9.84 6.59
N ASP A 241 31.01 10.81 7.30
CA ASP A 241 32.40 10.72 7.71
C ASP A 241 32.65 9.47 8.57
N THR A 242 31.75 9.20 9.52
CA THR A 242 31.82 8.00 10.35
C THR A 242 31.68 6.72 9.52
N LEU A 243 30.70 6.67 8.61
CA LEU A 243 30.46 5.54 7.71
C LEU A 243 31.67 5.25 6.83
N LYS A 244 32.15 6.26 6.10
CA LYS A 244 33.28 6.14 5.16
C LYS A 244 34.62 5.81 5.86
N SER A 245 34.75 6.13 7.17
CA SER A 245 35.91 5.70 7.96
C SER A 245 35.94 4.15 8.20
N ILE A 246 34.81 3.47 8.07
CA ILE A 246 34.65 2.01 8.31
C ILE A 246 34.36 1.28 6.99
N LYS A 247 33.52 1.83 6.16
CA LYS A 247 33.08 1.34 4.85
C LYS A 247 33.39 2.42 3.80
N PRO A 248 34.60 2.49 3.24
CA PRO A 248 35.06 3.62 2.41
C PRO A 248 34.22 3.86 1.15
N ASP A 249 33.65 2.81 0.58
CA ASP A 249 32.87 2.85 -0.66
C ASP A 249 31.37 3.06 -0.44
N ALA A 250 30.92 3.08 0.83
CA ALA A 250 29.49 3.22 1.17
C ALA A 250 29.00 4.66 0.93
N GLN A 251 27.75 4.75 0.51
CA GLN A 251 27.10 6.01 0.08
C GLN A 251 26.15 6.55 1.13
N MET A 252 26.03 7.89 1.18
CA MET A 252 25.08 8.61 2.03
C MET A 252 23.93 9.19 1.19
N TRP A 253 22.71 8.76 1.49
CA TRP A 253 21.50 9.15 0.78
C TRP A 253 20.43 9.70 1.74
N PRO A 254 20.52 10.96 2.19
CA PRO A 254 19.48 11.56 3.03
C PRO A 254 18.17 11.73 2.24
N SER A 255 17.03 11.66 2.93
CA SER A 255 15.74 11.87 2.29
C SER A 255 15.28 13.34 2.32
N ALA A 256 14.53 13.74 1.29
CA ALA A 256 13.85 15.01 1.21
C ALA A 256 12.44 14.96 1.84
N GLN A 257 12.23 14.11 2.85
CA GLN A 257 11.02 14.10 3.68
C GLN A 257 11.10 15.23 4.71
N ALA A 258 10.02 16.01 4.81
CA ALA A 258 9.94 17.09 5.81
C ALA A 258 9.10 16.64 7.01
N PRO A 259 9.45 17.09 8.24
CA PRO A 259 8.54 17.02 9.36
C PRO A 259 7.25 17.79 9.07
N HIS A 260 6.10 17.27 9.50
CA HIS A 260 4.79 17.90 9.25
C HIS A 260 4.63 19.31 9.84
N SER A 261 5.47 19.66 10.82
CA SER A 261 5.36 20.92 11.57
C SER A 261 6.24 22.05 11.05
N ASN A 262 7.18 21.80 10.12
CA ASN A 262 8.19 22.76 9.71
C ASN A 262 8.06 23.20 8.25
N ILE A 263 7.42 24.34 8.00
CA ILE A 263 7.21 24.91 6.65
C ILE A 263 8.49 25.46 6.01
N THR A 264 9.53 25.82 6.78
CA THR A 264 10.80 26.34 6.25
C THR A 264 11.78 25.22 5.91
N TRP A 265 11.50 24.01 6.32
CA TRP A 265 12.36 22.86 6.14
C TRP A 265 12.86 22.68 4.68
N PRO A 266 12.02 22.83 3.64
CA PRO A 266 12.46 22.66 2.27
C PRO A 266 13.52 23.69 1.85
N GLU A 267 13.42 24.93 2.33
CA GLU A 267 14.36 26.00 2.02
C GLU A 267 15.69 25.78 2.75
N ASP A 268 15.64 25.39 4.02
CA ASP A 268 16.81 25.09 4.85
C ASP A 268 17.58 23.89 4.30
N PHE A 269 16.88 22.82 3.93
CA PHE A 269 17.44 21.64 3.27
C PHE A 269 18.16 22.01 1.97
N LEU A 270 17.50 22.75 1.07
CA LEU A 270 18.10 23.16 -0.20
C LEU A 270 19.26 24.12 0.00
N SER A 271 19.24 24.98 1.03
CA SER A 271 20.36 25.89 1.36
C SER A 271 21.64 25.12 1.65
N GLU A 272 21.56 24.03 2.42
CA GLU A 272 22.71 23.15 2.69
C GLU A 272 23.15 22.37 1.45
N MET A 273 22.19 21.80 0.72
CA MET A 273 22.51 21.03 -0.50
C MET A 273 23.17 21.89 -1.58
N ASN A 274 22.84 23.20 -1.66
CA ASN A 274 23.49 24.13 -2.59
C ASN A 274 24.94 24.45 -2.22
N LYS A 275 25.40 24.14 -1.02
CA LYS A 275 26.83 24.22 -0.65
C LYS A 275 27.65 23.07 -1.26
N LEU A 276 26.99 22.12 -1.88
CA LEU A 276 27.58 20.96 -2.58
C LEU A 276 28.44 20.07 -1.66
N PRO A 277 27.95 19.65 -0.49
CA PRO A 277 28.72 18.75 0.37
C PRO A 277 29.15 17.48 -0.38
N GLU A 278 30.45 17.13 -0.25
CA GLU A 278 31.05 15.97 -0.93
C GLU A 278 30.68 14.65 -0.26
N GLU A 279 30.27 14.70 1.00
CA GLU A 279 29.89 13.58 1.85
C GLU A 279 28.54 12.97 1.44
N ILE A 280 27.69 13.73 0.73
CA ILE A 280 26.37 13.32 0.25
C ILE A 280 26.48 12.82 -1.19
N ASP A 281 26.02 11.58 -1.44
CA ASP A 281 26.13 10.91 -2.72
C ASP A 281 24.87 11.02 -3.57
N GLY A 282 23.70 11.22 -2.96
CA GLY A 282 22.41 11.41 -3.63
C GLY A 282 21.30 11.74 -2.66
N ILE A 283 20.09 11.91 -3.16
CA ILE A 283 18.92 12.27 -2.36
C ILE A 283 17.79 11.25 -2.59
N ILE A 284 17.10 10.89 -1.52
CA ILE A 284 15.90 10.04 -1.56
C ILE A 284 14.66 10.92 -1.49
N THR A 285 13.63 10.55 -2.23
CA THR A 285 12.29 11.14 -2.13
C THR A 285 11.23 10.05 -2.16
N GLY A 286 10.16 10.22 -1.42
CA GLY A 286 9.10 9.21 -1.25
C GLY A 286 7.91 9.76 -0.49
N PRO A 287 7.21 8.96 0.30
CA PRO A 287 6.11 9.43 1.16
C PRO A 287 6.52 10.62 2.02
N ASN A 288 5.59 11.53 2.27
CA ASN A 288 5.83 12.77 3.05
C ASN A 288 6.96 13.66 2.50
N HIS A 289 7.18 13.64 1.19
CA HIS A 289 8.21 14.43 0.56
C HIS A 289 7.88 15.94 0.57
N ALA A 290 8.92 16.75 0.83
CA ALA A 290 8.81 18.20 0.85
C ALA A 290 8.62 18.84 -0.54
N PHE A 291 8.84 18.10 -1.61
CA PHE A 291 8.86 18.59 -2.99
C PHE A 291 8.12 17.64 -3.93
N MET A 292 7.48 18.17 -4.95
CA MET A 292 7.11 17.37 -6.12
C MET A 292 8.39 16.92 -6.84
N MET A 293 8.37 15.76 -7.47
CA MET A 293 9.54 15.13 -8.08
C MET A 293 10.24 16.03 -9.11
N ASP A 294 9.48 16.65 -9.99
CA ASP A 294 10.00 17.59 -11.00
C ASP A 294 10.55 18.88 -10.38
N ASP A 295 9.93 19.37 -9.32
CA ASP A 295 10.38 20.55 -8.58
C ASP A 295 11.67 20.25 -7.80
N LEU A 296 11.76 19.10 -7.14
CA LEU A 296 12.99 18.63 -6.51
C LEU A 296 14.13 18.56 -7.53
N ARG A 297 13.90 17.91 -8.68
CA ARG A 297 14.93 17.79 -9.70
C ARG A 297 15.39 19.15 -10.23
N ARG A 298 14.50 20.12 -10.37
CA ARG A 298 14.80 21.48 -10.82
C ARG A 298 15.59 22.29 -9.81
N LYS A 299 15.30 22.14 -8.52
CA LYS A 299 15.90 22.92 -7.43
C LYS A 299 17.20 22.32 -6.89
N LEU A 300 17.28 20.98 -6.90
CA LEU A 300 18.45 20.26 -6.41
C LEU A 300 19.60 20.35 -7.43
N PRO A 301 20.86 20.63 -6.98
CA PRO A 301 22.02 20.60 -7.86
C PRO A 301 22.13 19.29 -8.65
N SER A 302 22.48 19.37 -9.94
CA SER A 302 22.54 18.23 -10.86
C SER A 302 23.58 17.16 -10.46
N LYS A 303 24.54 17.52 -9.62
CA LYS A 303 25.51 16.60 -9.00
C LYS A 303 24.81 15.44 -8.27
N TYR A 304 23.66 15.70 -7.62
CA TYR A 304 22.99 14.72 -6.79
C TYR A 304 21.95 13.94 -7.62
N PRO A 305 22.14 12.64 -7.82
CA PRO A 305 21.09 11.76 -8.33
C PRO A 305 19.94 11.66 -7.31
N ILE A 306 18.76 11.33 -7.81
CA ILE A 306 17.57 11.11 -6.98
C ILE A 306 17.24 9.61 -7.02
N ARG A 307 17.06 9.01 -5.84
CA ARG A 307 16.49 7.67 -5.66
C ARG A 307 15.04 7.81 -5.21
N PHE A 308 14.14 7.04 -5.79
CA PHE A 308 12.75 7.01 -5.38
C PHE A 308 12.51 5.96 -4.29
N TYR A 309 11.62 6.27 -3.36
CA TYR A 309 11.18 5.42 -2.26
C TYR A 309 9.66 5.28 -2.34
N PRO A 310 9.12 4.51 -3.34
CA PRO A 310 7.69 4.34 -3.51
C PRO A 310 7.09 3.51 -2.38
N ASP A 311 5.92 3.91 -1.91
CA ASP A 311 5.11 3.08 -1.03
C ASP A 311 4.25 2.13 -1.88
N ILE A 312 4.57 0.86 -1.83
CA ILE A 312 3.88 -0.20 -2.57
C ILE A 312 3.08 -1.15 -1.68
N THR A 313 3.04 -0.87 -0.39
CA THR A 313 2.44 -1.75 0.64
C THR A 313 1.06 -1.28 1.06
N HIS A 314 0.90 0.01 1.37
CA HIS A 314 -0.32 0.51 1.96
C HIS A 314 -1.48 0.56 0.95
N ASN A 315 -2.69 0.38 1.46
CA ASN A 315 -3.92 0.61 0.71
C ASN A 315 -4.39 2.07 0.84
N VAL A 316 -5.67 2.34 0.99
CA VAL A 316 -6.25 3.70 1.10
C VAL A 316 -5.73 4.58 2.23
N ARG A 317 -4.99 4.03 3.19
CA ARG A 317 -4.30 4.82 4.22
C ARG A 317 -2.88 5.18 3.81
N CYS A 318 -2.54 4.86 2.59
CA CYS A 318 -1.31 5.29 2.01
C CYS A 318 -1.37 6.77 1.66
N GLU A 319 -0.50 7.52 2.26
CA GLU A 319 -0.33 8.92 2.00
C GLU A 319 0.27 9.17 0.62
N TYR A 320 0.82 8.12 -0.02
CA TYR A 320 1.53 8.24 -1.26
C TYR A 320 1.89 6.88 -1.85
N PRO A 321 1.81 6.69 -3.15
CA PRO A 321 1.41 7.58 -4.23
C PRO A 321 0.12 7.18 -4.92
N VAL A 322 -0.77 6.55 -4.22
CA VAL A 322 -1.98 5.97 -4.78
C VAL A 322 -2.95 7.07 -5.16
N HIS A 323 -3.24 7.19 -6.44
CA HIS A 323 -4.33 8.04 -6.90
C HIS A 323 -5.64 7.30 -6.66
N PHE A 324 -6.37 7.73 -5.64
CA PHE A 324 -7.75 7.33 -5.47
C PHE A 324 -8.61 8.33 -6.18
N ASP A 325 -9.06 8.01 -7.36
CA ASP A 325 -10.13 8.76 -7.98
C ASP A 325 -11.50 8.12 -7.65
N ARG A 326 -12.53 8.69 -8.21
CA ARG A 326 -13.90 8.26 -7.98
C ARG A 326 -14.15 6.80 -8.36
N ASP A 327 -13.45 6.31 -9.36
CA ASP A 327 -13.71 5.02 -9.97
C ASP A 327 -12.87 3.91 -9.28
N ASP A 328 -11.77 4.31 -8.58
CA ASP A 328 -10.80 3.39 -7.99
C ASP A 328 -10.99 3.15 -6.49
N TRP A 329 -11.94 3.81 -5.84
CA TRP A 329 -12.04 3.73 -4.39
C TRP A 329 -13.48 3.62 -3.89
N HIS A 330 -13.68 2.70 -2.94
CA HIS A 330 -14.90 2.62 -2.15
C HIS A 330 -14.60 2.26 -0.70
N TYR A 331 -15.26 2.96 0.25
CA TYR A 331 -15.00 2.79 1.67
C TYR A 331 -15.17 1.34 2.17
N ALA A 332 -16.05 0.55 1.56
CA ALA A 332 -16.33 -0.82 1.97
C ALA A 332 -15.08 -1.71 1.88
N PHE A 333 -14.26 -1.58 0.83
CA PHE A 333 -12.97 -2.24 0.77
C PHE A 333 -11.97 -1.60 1.74
N ALA A 334 -11.87 -0.29 1.73
CA ALA A 334 -10.93 0.44 2.58
C ALA A 334 -11.13 0.15 4.08
N SER A 335 -12.39 0.02 4.53
CA SER A 335 -12.69 -0.27 5.94
C SER A 335 -12.46 -1.72 6.31
N THR A 336 -12.63 -2.65 5.36
CA THR A 336 -12.66 -4.09 5.64
C THR A 336 -11.34 -4.82 5.36
N LEU A 337 -10.32 -4.16 4.84
CA LEU A 337 -9.08 -4.81 4.42
C LEU A 337 -7.83 -4.42 5.21
N SER A 338 -7.92 -3.51 6.16
CA SER A 338 -6.79 -2.95 6.92
C SER A 338 -5.79 -2.16 6.07
N ARG A 339 -4.77 -1.60 6.70
CA ARG A 339 -3.79 -0.73 6.06
C ARG A 339 -2.78 -1.48 5.17
N GLU A 340 -2.24 -2.59 5.66
CA GLU A 340 -1.25 -3.42 4.97
C GLU A 340 -1.86 -4.71 4.42
N SER A 341 -3.08 -4.65 3.91
CA SER A 341 -3.73 -5.81 3.29
C SER A 341 -3.06 -6.22 1.98
N VAL A 342 -3.27 -7.48 1.59
CA VAL A 342 -2.92 -7.93 0.23
C VAL A 342 -3.70 -7.10 -0.78
N ASN A 343 -2.99 -6.28 -1.54
CA ASN A 343 -3.59 -5.35 -2.49
C ASN A 343 -2.69 -5.16 -3.73
N PRO A 344 -2.70 -6.10 -4.67
CA PRO A 344 -1.96 -5.94 -5.91
C PRO A 344 -2.56 -4.80 -6.75
N ARG A 345 -1.71 -3.86 -7.15
CA ARG A 345 -2.08 -2.68 -7.94
C ARG A 345 -1.10 -2.48 -9.12
N PRO A 346 -0.96 -3.46 -9.97
CA PRO A 346 0.05 -3.47 -11.01
C PRO A 346 -0.12 -2.34 -12.04
N THR A 347 -1.35 -1.98 -12.40
CA THR A 347 -1.63 -0.92 -13.38
C THR A 347 -1.27 0.46 -12.83
N GLU A 348 -1.65 0.72 -11.57
CA GLU A 348 -1.38 1.99 -10.89
C GLU A 348 0.12 2.19 -10.68
N PHE A 349 0.83 1.19 -10.17
CA PHE A 349 2.27 1.28 -9.98
C PHE A 349 3.03 1.40 -11.31
N ARG A 350 2.53 0.81 -12.39
CA ARG A 350 3.10 1.04 -13.72
C ARG A 350 2.96 2.51 -14.15
N LEU A 351 1.80 3.12 -13.93
CA LEU A 351 1.59 4.54 -14.23
C LEU A 351 2.57 5.41 -13.44
N LEU A 352 2.64 5.17 -12.13
CA LEU A 352 3.50 5.91 -11.22
C LEU A 352 4.98 5.77 -11.57
N HIS A 353 5.45 4.55 -11.85
CA HIS A 353 6.80 4.30 -12.29
C HIS A 353 7.13 5.11 -13.55
N ARG A 354 6.24 5.14 -14.55
CA ARG A 354 6.43 5.92 -15.78
C ARG A 354 6.53 7.42 -15.52
N LEU A 355 5.75 7.94 -14.57
CA LEU A 355 5.76 9.36 -14.19
C LEU A 355 7.05 9.75 -13.47
N THR A 356 7.60 8.87 -12.64
CA THR A 356 8.80 9.14 -11.83
C THR A 356 10.11 8.78 -12.53
N ARG A 357 10.09 7.77 -13.41
CA ARG A 357 11.24 7.23 -14.13
C ARG A 357 12.20 8.29 -14.73
N PRO A 358 11.74 9.40 -15.36
CA PRO A 358 12.64 10.38 -15.96
C PRO A 358 13.54 11.12 -14.97
N TYR A 359 13.18 11.15 -13.70
CA TYR A 359 13.83 11.97 -12.68
C TYR A 359 14.79 11.19 -11.79
N VAL A 360 14.72 9.85 -11.79
CA VAL A 360 15.37 9.00 -10.80
C VAL A 360 16.38 8.04 -11.41
N VAL A 361 17.41 7.70 -10.64
CA VAL A 361 18.40 6.67 -11.00
C VAL A 361 17.96 5.26 -10.61
N GLY A 362 16.82 5.15 -9.97
CA GLY A 362 16.18 3.91 -9.53
C GLY A 362 15.39 4.07 -8.26
N SER A 363 14.96 2.96 -7.71
CA SER A 363 14.08 2.91 -6.55
C SER A 363 14.48 1.83 -5.54
N VAL A 364 14.16 2.10 -4.27
CA VAL A 364 14.06 1.07 -3.23
C VAL A 364 12.72 1.30 -2.56
N SER A 365 11.78 0.39 -2.74
CA SER A 365 10.41 0.60 -2.28
C SER A 365 10.26 0.42 -0.78
N TYR A 366 9.33 1.16 -0.19
CA TYR A 366 8.82 0.89 1.14
C TYR A 366 8.06 -0.43 1.15
N SER A 367 8.33 -1.29 2.14
CA SER A 367 7.65 -2.57 2.32
C SER A 367 7.53 -2.95 3.80
N GLU A 368 6.39 -3.52 4.17
CA GLU A 368 6.11 -4.05 5.52
C GLU A 368 5.70 -5.53 5.48
N GLY A 369 6.33 -6.32 4.62
CA GLY A 369 6.11 -7.76 4.58
C GLY A 369 5.74 -8.31 3.21
N ALA A 370 5.12 -9.50 3.20
CA ALA A 370 4.80 -10.23 1.97
C ALA A 370 3.49 -9.79 1.30
N SER A 371 2.69 -8.92 1.93
CA SER A 371 1.40 -8.49 1.39
C SER A 371 1.50 -7.80 0.03
N ASP A 372 2.63 -7.19 -0.28
CA ASP A 372 2.91 -6.45 -1.50
C ASP A 372 3.78 -7.23 -2.53
N ASP A 373 3.88 -8.55 -2.43
CA ASP A 373 4.79 -9.38 -3.22
C ASP A 373 4.64 -9.18 -4.74
N VAL A 374 3.40 -9.13 -5.26
CA VAL A 374 3.14 -8.81 -6.69
C VAL A 374 3.65 -7.42 -7.05
N ASN A 375 3.43 -6.45 -6.17
CA ASN A 375 3.83 -5.06 -6.41
C ASN A 375 5.36 -4.93 -6.48
N LYS A 376 6.09 -5.69 -5.62
CA LYS A 376 7.56 -5.79 -5.69
C LYS A 376 8.03 -6.30 -7.05
N ALA A 377 7.47 -7.43 -7.49
CA ALA A 377 7.86 -8.04 -8.77
C ALA A 377 7.59 -7.10 -9.95
N VAL A 378 6.43 -6.45 -9.97
CA VAL A 378 6.05 -5.48 -11.02
C VAL A 378 6.98 -4.27 -11.02
N TRP A 379 7.27 -3.69 -9.85
CA TRP A 379 8.13 -2.52 -9.75
C TRP A 379 9.56 -2.81 -10.21
N SER A 380 10.14 -3.90 -9.72
CA SER A 380 11.50 -4.31 -10.07
C SER A 380 11.67 -4.65 -11.54
N ASP A 381 10.69 -5.36 -12.12
CA ASP A 381 10.72 -5.70 -13.55
C ASP A 381 10.67 -4.45 -14.44
N MET A 382 9.93 -3.40 -14.02
CA MET A 382 9.91 -2.12 -14.74
C MET A 382 11.22 -1.33 -14.61
N ASP A 383 11.91 -1.42 -13.48
CA ASP A 383 13.23 -0.83 -13.29
C ASP A 383 14.32 -1.54 -14.13
N TYR A 384 14.11 -2.84 -14.40
CA TYR A 384 15.04 -3.62 -15.24
C TYR A 384 14.65 -3.55 -16.74
N PHE A 385 13.37 -3.81 -17.08
CA PHE A 385 12.83 -3.92 -18.44
C PHE A 385 11.69 -2.91 -18.67
N PRO A 386 11.98 -1.62 -18.86
CA PRO A 386 10.96 -0.56 -18.88
C PRO A 386 9.93 -0.69 -20.02
N ASP A 387 10.28 -1.40 -21.08
CA ASP A 387 9.43 -1.57 -22.28
C ASP A 387 8.61 -2.87 -22.27
N VAL A 388 8.81 -3.75 -21.26
CA VAL A 388 8.01 -4.97 -21.13
C VAL A 388 6.54 -4.64 -20.86
N SER A 389 5.63 -5.42 -21.39
CA SER A 389 4.20 -5.22 -21.08
C SER A 389 3.90 -5.69 -19.66
N LEU A 390 3.02 -4.96 -18.96
CA LEU A 390 2.57 -5.36 -17.62
C LEU A 390 2.03 -6.79 -17.60
N TYR A 391 1.26 -7.16 -18.62
CA TYR A 391 0.69 -8.50 -18.74
C TYR A 391 1.79 -9.57 -18.87
N GLU A 392 2.88 -9.29 -19.60
CA GLU A 392 4.00 -10.22 -19.68
C GLU A 392 4.71 -10.37 -18.34
N THR A 393 4.91 -9.27 -17.58
CA THR A 393 5.46 -9.32 -16.22
C THR A 393 4.60 -10.18 -15.29
N LEU A 394 3.27 -10.02 -15.33
CA LEU A 394 2.36 -10.84 -14.50
C LEU A 394 2.35 -12.31 -14.92
N CYS A 395 2.43 -12.60 -16.23
CA CYS A 395 2.63 -13.97 -16.71
C CYS A 395 3.98 -14.55 -16.28
N ASP A 396 5.04 -13.74 -16.26
CA ASP A 396 6.36 -14.14 -15.77
C ASP A 396 6.34 -14.42 -14.25
N TYR A 397 5.65 -13.57 -13.48
CA TYR A 397 5.39 -13.80 -12.06
C TYR A 397 4.72 -15.16 -11.83
N ALA A 398 3.66 -15.43 -12.57
CA ALA A 398 2.94 -16.71 -12.46
C ALA A 398 3.83 -17.91 -12.84
N ARG A 399 4.58 -17.85 -13.96
CA ARG A 399 5.47 -18.94 -14.39
C ARG A 399 6.58 -19.20 -13.37
N PHE A 400 7.11 -18.15 -12.76
CA PHE A 400 8.20 -18.28 -11.80
C PHE A 400 7.73 -18.77 -10.43
N PHE A 401 6.68 -18.17 -9.89
CA PHE A 401 6.22 -18.45 -8.52
C PHE A 401 5.07 -19.45 -8.44
N LEU A 402 4.21 -19.50 -9.45
CA LEU A 402 2.97 -20.29 -9.46
C LEU A 402 2.95 -21.25 -10.66
N TRP A 403 4.05 -21.92 -10.90
CA TRP A 403 4.32 -22.73 -12.09
C TRP A 403 3.35 -23.89 -12.32
N GLN A 404 2.55 -24.26 -11.30
CA GLN A 404 1.49 -25.28 -11.41
C GLN A 404 0.22 -24.73 -12.08
N ALA A 405 0.03 -23.41 -12.11
CA ALA A 405 -1.14 -22.75 -12.66
C ALA A 405 -0.92 -22.29 -14.11
N ASP A 406 -2.02 -21.98 -14.81
CA ASP A 406 -1.95 -21.28 -16.08
C ASP A 406 -1.55 -19.80 -15.86
N ALA A 407 -0.44 -19.40 -16.46
CA ALA A 407 0.14 -18.08 -16.26
C ALA A 407 -0.79 -16.94 -16.72
N SER A 408 -1.55 -17.15 -17.79
CA SER A 408 -2.49 -16.14 -18.29
C SER A 408 -3.69 -15.98 -17.36
N ASN A 409 -4.22 -17.08 -16.84
CA ASN A 409 -5.32 -17.02 -15.87
C ASN A 409 -4.90 -16.32 -14.58
N ILE A 410 -3.70 -16.60 -14.07
CA ILE A 410 -3.17 -15.89 -12.88
C ILE A 410 -2.99 -14.40 -13.16
N ALA A 411 -2.42 -14.03 -14.33
CA ALA A 411 -2.28 -12.64 -14.72
C ALA A 411 -3.63 -11.92 -14.81
N ASP A 412 -4.64 -12.56 -15.42
CA ASP A 412 -6.00 -12.04 -15.47
C ASP A 412 -6.63 -11.92 -14.07
N GLY A 413 -6.40 -12.90 -13.19
CA GLY A 413 -6.84 -12.88 -11.80
C GLY A 413 -6.23 -11.72 -11.01
N ILE A 414 -4.91 -11.48 -11.14
CA ILE A 414 -4.23 -10.36 -10.48
C ILE A 414 -4.78 -9.01 -10.96
N LEU A 415 -4.94 -8.83 -12.27
CA LEU A 415 -5.58 -7.63 -12.83
C LEU A 415 -7.05 -7.50 -12.39
N GLY A 416 -7.73 -8.62 -12.20
CA GLY A 416 -9.08 -8.67 -11.66
C GLY A 416 -9.15 -8.18 -10.22
N LEU A 417 -8.18 -8.52 -9.36
CA LEU A 417 -8.10 -8.03 -7.98
C LEU A 417 -7.95 -6.50 -7.92
N GLU A 418 -7.17 -5.91 -8.82
CA GLU A 418 -7.08 -4.46 -8.93
C GLU A 418 -8.41 -3.83 -9.37
N LYS A 419 -9.07 -4.41 -10.38
CA LYS A 419 -10.38 -3.94 -10.88
C LYS A 419 -11.53 -4.11 -9.87
N ASN A 420 -11.39 -4.99 -8.91
CA ASN A 420 -12.39 -5.13 -7.84
C ASN A 420 -12.60 -3.84 -7.05
N TRP A 421 -11.62 -2.93 -7.07
CA TRP A 421 -11.71 -1.63 -6.40
C TRP A 421 -12.45 -0.56 -7.20
N GLU A 422 -12.78 -0.82 -8.48
CA GLU A 422 -13.49 0.16 -9.32
C GLU A 422 -14.97 0.29 -8.86
N GLY A 423 -15.33 1.46 -8.33
CA GLY A 423 -16.69 1.83 -7.96
C GLY A 423 -17.24 1.12 -6.70
N ASP A 424 -18.58 1.11 -6.59
CA ASP A 424 -19.25 0.41 -5.49
C ASP A 424 -19.12 -1.11 -5.64
N PRO A 425 -18.57 -1.82 -4.63
CA PRO A 425 -18.47 -3.28 -4.68
C PRO A 425 -19.79 -3.99 -4.99
N ALA A 426 -20.93 -3.49 -4.48
CA ALA A 426 -22.23 -4.11 -4.71
C ALA A 426 -22.65 -4.11 -6.19
N GLU A 427 -22.12 -3.21 -6.99
CA GLU A 427 -22.43 -3.05 -8.42
C GLU A 427 -21.36 -3.65 -9.34
N ASN A 428 -20.25 -4.19 -8.79
CA ASN A 428 -19.12 -4.72 -9.56
C ASN A 428 -19.18 -6.24 -9.71
N PRO A 429 -19.75 -6.80 -10.81
CA PRO A 429 -19.85 -8.24 -11.01
C PRO A 429 -18.50 -8.92 -11.30
N HIS A 430 -17.44 -8.16 -11.60
CA HIS A 430 -16.09 -8.69 -11.83
C HIS A 430 -15.51 -9.35 -10.58
N ILE A 431 -15.93 -8.94 -9.39
CA ILE A 431 -15.44 -9.48 -8.12
C ILE A 431 -15.63 -11.01 -8.04
N GLU A 432 -16.84 -11.49 -8.35
CA GLU A 432 -17.07 -12.95 -8.38
C GLU A 432 -16.36 -13.66 -9.54
N HIS A 433 -16.18 -12.99 -10.67
CA HIS A 433 -15.43 -13.55 -11.79
C HIS A 433 -13.96 -13.75 -11.41
N THR A 434 -13.36 -12.77 -10.74
CA THR A 434 -11.98 -12.84 -10.25
C THR A 434 -11.77 -14.04 -9.31
N LEU A 435 -12.66 -14.26 -8.35
CA LEU A 435 -12.58 -15.43 -7.47
C LEU A 435 -12.64 -16.74 -8.27
N ARG A 436 -13.57 -16.86 -9.22
CA ARG A 436 -13.69 -18.07 -10.05
C ARG A 436 -12.42 -18.41 -10.83
N ILE A 437 -11.63 -17.42 -11.23
CA ILE A 437 -10.32 -17.67 -11.88
C ILE A 437 -9.40 -18.44 -10.93
N PHE A 438 -9.23 -17.96 -9.70
CA PHE A 438 -8.35 -18.62 -8.73
C PHE A 438 -8.88 -20.00 -8.31
N GLU A 439 -10.18 -20.13 -8.08
CA GLU A 439 -10.78 -21.41 -7.73
C GLU A 439 -10.64 -22.45 -8.85
N ALA A 440 -10.79 -22.04 -10.11
CA ALA A 440 -10.58 -22.92 -11.25
C ALA A 440 -9.13 -23.40 -11.41
N GLU A 441 -8.14 -22.55 -11.06
CA GLU A 441 -6.74 -22.98 -11.04
C GLU A 441 -6.45 -23.91 -9.87
N LEU A 442 -7.05 -23.65 -8.70
CA LEU A 442 -6.94 -24.55 -7.54
C LEU A 442 -7.53 -25.93 -7.80
N GLU A 443 -8.69 -26.02 -8.48
CA GLU A 443 -9.29 -27.30 -8.86
C GLU A 443 -8.38 -28.12 -9.79
N LYS A 444 -7.66 -27.47 -10.71
CA LYS A 444 -6.70 -28.12 -11.62
C LYS A 444 -5.41 -28.56 -10.91
N ALA A 445 -4.94 -27.75 -9.95
CA ALA A 445 -3.68 -27.97 -9.25
C ALA A 445 -3.85 -27.72 -7.74
N PRO A 446 -4.36 -28.70 -6.96
CA PRO A 446 -4.56 -28.56 -5.51
C PRO A 446 -3.28 -28.23 -4.73
N SER A 447 -2.10 -28.60 -5.26
CA SER A 447 -0.80 -28.26 -4.66
C SER A 447 -0.50 -26.75 -4.61
N LEU A 448 -1.29 -25.91 -5.29
CA LEU A 448 -1.21 -24.45 -5.14
C LEU A 448 -1.47 -23.98 -3.71
N MET A 449 -2.17 -24.76 -2.89
CA MET A 449 -2.35 -24.47 -1.46
C MET A 449 -1.05 -24.57 -0.63
N GLU A 450 -0.02 -25.20 -1.17
CA GLU A 450 1.31 -25.26 -0.56
C GLU A 450 2.17 -24.02 -0.91
N ASN A 451 1.64 -23.12 -1.75
CA ASN A 451 2.32 -21.91 -2.21
C ASN A 451 1.66 -20.66 -1.61
N TRP A 452 2.32 -20.04 -0.64
CA TRP A 452 1.79 -18.88 0.07
C TRP A 452 1.38 -17.71 -0.85
N ARG A 453 2.05 -17.52 -1.98
CA ARG A 453 1.71 -16.46 -2.95
C ARG A 453 0.34 -16.69 -3.57
N PHE A 454 0.05 -17.95 -3.94
CA PHE A 454 -1.28 -18.29 -4.41
C PHE A 454 -2.35 -18.14 -3.33
N VAL A 455 -2.03 -18.60 -2.11
CA VAL A 455 -2.96 -18.51 -0.97
C VAL A 455 -3.26 -17.05 -0.61
N LEU A 456 -2.29 -16.14 -0.71
CA LEU A 456 -2.52 -14.69 -0.53
C LEU A 456 -3.50 -14.12 -1.57
N LEU A 457 -3.34 -14.48 -2.85
CA LEU A 457 -4.23 -14.02 -3.92
C LEU A 457 -5.65 -14.57 -3.74
N LEU A 458 -5.78 -15.86 -3.39
CA LEU A 458 -7.06 -16.49 -3.11
C LEU A 458 -7.73 -15.90 -1.86
N PHE A 459 -6.96 -15.66 -0.79
CA PHE A 459 -7.45 -14.98 0.41
C PHE A 459 -8.05 -13.62 0.07
N ARG A 460 -7.32 -12.80 -0.70
CA ARG A 460 -7.80 -11.51 -1.15
C ARG A 460 -9.07 -11.63 -1.99
N ALA A 461 -9.12 -12.52 -2.97
CA ALA A 461 -10.30 -12.72 -3.82
C ALA A 461 -11.54 -13.10 -2.99
N ARG A 462 -11.37 -13.95 -1.98
CA ARG A 462 -12.46 -14.31 -1.07
C ARG A 462 -12.89 -13.17 -0.16
N CYS A 463 -11.96 -12.34 0.32
CA CYS A 463 -12.29 -11.11 1.04
C CYS A 463 -13.17 -10.19 0.19
N ASP A 464 -12.79 -9.98 -1.06
CA ASP A 464 -13.53 -9.09 -1.97
C ASP A 464 -14.96 -9.61 -2.22
N VAL A 465 -15.12 -10.92 -2.47
CA VAL A 465 -16.45 -11.53 -2.65
C VAL A 465 -17.30 -11.47 -1.37
N LEU A 466 -16.68 -11.62 -0.19
CA LEU A 466 -17.41 -11.49 1.07
C LEU A 466 -17.96 -10.06 1.25
N VAL A 467 -17.15 -9.04 0.96
CA VAL A 467 -17.57 -7.63 1.02
C VAL A 467 -18.66 -7.34 -0.01
N TYR A 468 -18.49 -7.82 -1.25
CA TYR A 468 -19.47 -7.68 -2.33
C TYR A 468 -20.84 -8.26 -1.94
N ARG A 469 -20.89 -9.55 -1.53
CA ARG A 469 -22.14 -10.23 -1.20
C ARG A 469 -22.81 -9.62 0.01
N ARG A 470 -22.05 -9.31 1.06
CA ARG A 470 -22.55 -8.68 2.27
C ARG A 470 -23.15 -7.31 1.98
N ARG A 471 -22.41 -6.44 1.29
CA ARG A 471 -22.90 -5.09 0.97
C ARG A 471 -24.16 -5.14 0.12
N ARG A 472 -24.21 -5.97 -0.91
CA ARG A 472 -25.38 -6.12 -1.75
C ARG A 472 -26.61 -6.56 -0.98
N PHE A 473 -26.47 -7.64 -0.18
CA PHE A 473 -27.54 -8.15 0.65
C PHE A 473 -28.03 -7.10 1.65
N GLU A 474 -27.13 -6.42 2.35
CA GLU A 474 -27.49 -5.40 3.34
C GLU A 474 -28.19 -4.19 2.69
N LEU A 475 -27.79 -3.75 1.48
CA LEU A 475 -28.46 -2.67 0.76
C LEU A 475 -29.89 -3.05 0.37
N GLU A 476 -30.14 -4.29 -0.07
CA GLU A 476 -31.49 -4.81 -0.35
C GLU A 476 -32.39 -4.74 0.90
N LEU A 477 -31.86 -5.16 2.07
CA LEU A 477 -32.60 -5.07 3.34
C LEU A 477 -32.85 -3.62 3.76
N ILE A 478 -31.89 -2.72 3.60
CA ILE A 478 -32.03 -1.30 3.93
C ILE A 478 -33.09 -0.65 3.07
N ASP A 479 -33.12 -0.93 1.78
CA ASP A 479 -34.10 -0.35 0.85
C ASP A 479 -35.53 -0.80 1.18
N GLU A 480 -35.72 -2.08 1.50
CA GLU A 480 -37.03 -2.55 1.93
C GLU A 480 -37.42 -2.00 3.30
N ALA A 481 -36.48 -1.89 4.23
CA ALA A 481 -36.73 -1.24 5.52
C ALA A 481 -37.12 0.24 5.39
N LYS A 482 -36.50 0.99 4.45
CA LYS A 482 -36.90 2.36 4.10
C LYS A 482 -38.32 2.41 3.54
N ASN A 483 -38.71 1.44 2.71
CA ASN A 483 -40.06 1.32 2.17
C ASN A 483 -41.11 1.13 3.29
N PHE A 484 -40.86 0.23 4.24
CA PHE A 484 -41.70 0.04 5.42
C PHE A 484 -41.76 1.32 6.29
N ALA A 485 -40.63 1.90 6.63
CA ALA A 485 -40.54 3.12 7.43
C ALA A 485 -41.28 4.31 6.79
N SER A 486 -41.29 4.43 5.47
CA SER A 486 -41.99 5.47 4.74
C SER A 486 -43.52 5.41 4.92
N ARG A 487 -44.04 4.24 5.29
CA ARG A 487 -45.48 3.99 5.57
C ARG A 487 -45.78 4.03 7.06
N GLY A 488 -44.76 4.22 7.93
CA GLY A 488 -44.89 4.17 9.39
C GLY A 488 -44.79 2.75 9.96
N ASP A 489 -44.50 1.75 9.13
CA ASP A 489 -44.40 0.33 9.56
C ASP A 489 -43.02 0.00 10.14
N PHE A 490 -42.63 0.72 11.22
CA PHE A 490 -41.29 0.57 11.82
C PHE A 490 -41.01 -0.82 12.38
N ALA A 491 -42.05 -1.57 12.82
CA ALA A 491 -41.85 -2.95 13.25
C ALA A 491 -41.40 -3.87 12.11
N LEU A 492 -41.98 -3.70 10.91
CA LEU A 492 -41.55 -4.45 9.71
C LEU A 492 -40.18 -3.99 9.24
N ALA A 493 -39.91 -2.69 9.27
CA ALA A 493 -38.57 -2.16 8.94
C ALA A 493 -37.47 -2.76 9.83
N ARG A 494 -37.73 -2.89 11.16
CA ARG A 494 -36.80 -3.53 12.08
C ARG A 494 -36.63 -5.02 11.78
N ALA A 495 -37.72 -5.74 11.53
CA ALA A 495 -37.68 -7.17 11.23
C ALA A 495 -36.85 -7.46 9.97
N GLU A 496 -37.01 -6.63 8.94
CA GLU A 496 -36.27 -6.72 7.68
C GLU A 496 -34.76 -6.56 7.92
N LEU A 497 -34.37 -5.50 8.63
CA LEU A 497 -32.96 -5.24 8.94
C LEU A 497 -32.32 -6.35 9.78
N MET A 498 -33.10 -7.09 10.56
CA MET A 498 -32.61 -8.21 11.40
C MET A 498 -32.54 -9.55 10.64
N THR A 499 -32.90 -9.60 9.36
CA THR A 499 -32.76 -10.81 8.54
C THR A 499 -31.29 -11.25 8.51
N ASP A 500 -31.05 -12.52 8.81
CA ASP A 500 -29.70 -13.07 8.88
C ASP A 500 -29.14 -13.42 7.51
N TYR A 501 -27.82 -13.55 7.40
CA TYR A 501 -27.14 -14.00 6.19
C TYR A 501 -27.43 -15.48 5.93
N ASP A 502 -27.28 -15.90 4.68
CA ASP A 502 -27.39 -17.30 4.30
C ASP A 502 -26.19 -18.16 4.75
N ALA A 503 -26.32 -19.48 4.59
CA ALA A 503 -25.27 -20.42 4.97
C ALA A 503 -23.98 -20.22 4.15
N ASP A 504 -24.09 -19.81 2.89
CA ASP A 504 -22.94 -19.64 1.99
C ASP A 504 -22.06 -18.47 2.44
N TYR A 505 -22.66 -17.42 3.02
CA TYR A 505 -21.91 -16.33 3.64
C TYR A 505 -21.02 -16.84 4.78
N TYR A 506 -21.58 -17.64 5.68
CA TYR A 506 -20.81 -18.15 6.83
C TYR A 506 -19.73 -19.14 6.42
N VAL A 507 -19.97 -19.97 5.38
CA VAL A 507 -18.96 -20.85 4.80
C VAL A 507 -17.81 -20.05 4.21
N LEU A 508 -18.12 -19.01 3.43
CA LEU A 508 -17.11 -18.15 2.83
C LEU A 508 -16.30 -17.43 3.92
N ARG A 509 -16.97 -16.86 4.94
CA ARG A 509 -16.31 -16.19 6.08
C ARG A 509 -15.36 -17.13 6.84
N ALA A 510 -15.82 -18.34 7.13
CA ALA A 510 -15.00 -19.35 7.81
C ALA A 510 -13.77 -19.76 6.98
N SER A 511 -13.91 -19.80 5.65
CA SER A 511 -12.81 -20.14 4.77
C SER A 511 -11.65 -19.14 4.81
N LEU A 512 -11.90 -17.88 5.16
CA LEU A 512 -10.84 -16.88 5.35
C LEU A 512 -9.94 -17.22 6.55
N GLY A 513 -10.53 -17.72 7.66
CA GLY A 513 -9.75 -18.22 8.80
C GLY A 513 -8.86 -19.40 8.42
N GLN A 514 -9.39 -20.35 7.64
CA GLN A 514 -8.61 -21.50 7.17
C GLN A 514 -7.43 -21.09 6.27
N LEU A 515 -7.62 -20.11 5.39
CA LEU A 515 -6.52 -19.58 4.58
C LEU A 515 -5.50 -18.81 5.44
N ALA A 516 -5.95 -18.12 6.47
CA ALA A 516 -5.08 -17.42 7.41
C ALA A 516 -4.23 -18.40 8.22
N ASP A 517 -4.79 -19.53 8.68
CA ASP A 517 -4.02 -20.61 9.33
C ASP A 517 -2.89 -21.10 8.43
N ILE A 518 -3.19 -21.39 7.16
CA ILE A 518 -2.19 -21.83 6.18
C ILE A 518 -1.11 -20.78 5.96
N LEU A 519 -1.50 -19.54 5.78
CA LEU A 519 -0.56 -18.43 5.55
C LEU A 519 0.33 -18.16 6.78
N PHE A 520 -0.23 -18.26 7.97
CA PHE A 520 0.54 -18.11 9.21
C PHE A 520 1.55 -19.26 9.38
N GLU A 521 1.14 -20.50 9.07
CA GLU A 521 2.05 -21.65 9.10
C GLU A 521 3.17 -21.54 8.07
N GLN A 522 2.87 -21.05 6.86
CA GLN A 522 3.86 -20.95 5.77
C GLN A 522 4.85 -19.79 5.92
N ILE A 523 4.37 -18.62 6.31
CA ILE A 523 5.18 -17.37 6.29
C ILE A 523 5.04 -16.48 7.53
N GLY A 524 4.24 -16.85 8.53
CA GLY A 524 4.04 -16.05 9.74
C GLY A 524 3.31 -14.73 9.52
N ILE A 525 2.48 -14.60 8.47
CA ILE A 525 1.73 -13.36 8.21
C ILE A 525 0.67 -13.10 9.27
N GLN A 526 0.59 -11.85 9.75
CA GLN A 526 -0.25 -11.45 10.87
C GLN A 526 -1.60 -10.91 10.41
N LEU A 527 -2.60 -11.78 10.24
CA LEU A 527 -3.92 -11.44 9.70
C LEU A 527 -4.99 -11.11 10.74
N ASP A 528 -4.71 -11.25 12.03
CA ASP A 528 -5.47 -10.71 13.16
C ASP A 528 -4.58 -10.47 14.38
N VAL A 529 -5.11 -9.74 15.38
CA VAL A 529 -4.38 -9.44 16.62
C VAL A 529 -4.35 -10.65 17.57
N GLU A 530 -5.46 -11.37 17.71
CA GLU A 530 -5.64 -12.39 18.75
C GLU A 530 -4.89 -13.69 18.41
N ASN A 531 -5.00 -14.19 17.18
CA ASN A 531 -4.47 -15.50 16.80
C ASN A 531 -3.11 -15.39 16.08
N TYR A 532 -2.92 -14.33 15.28
CA TYR A 532 -1.76 -14.18 14.40
C TYR A 532 -0.85 -12.99 14.78
N HIS A 533 -1.11 -12.35 15.93
CA HIS A 533 -0.23 -11.38 16.59
C HIS A 533 0.04 -10.09 15.78
N ALA A 534 -0.93 -9.59 15.01
CA ALA A 534 -0.80 -8.27 14.41
C ALA A 534 -0.63 -7.18 15.49
N ALA A 535 0.14 -6.12 15.20
CA ALA A 535 0.42 -5.02 16.14
C ALA A 535 -0.84 -4.27 16.57
N GLY A 536 -1.82 -4.23 15.71
CA GLY A 536 -3.10 -3.59 15.92
C GLY A 536 -4.07 -4.02 14.84
N TRP A 537 -5.34 -3.92 15.11
CA TRP A 537 -6.38 -4.36 14.18
C TRP A 537 -6.38 -3.61 12.83
N GLU A 538 -5.69 -2.47 12.71
CA GLU A 538 -5.50 -1.76 11.46
C GLU A 538 -4.24 -2.21 10.67
N ARG A 539 -3.27 -2.88 11.33
CA ARG A 539 -1.96 -3.26 10.77
C ARG A 539 -1.98 -4.70 10.26
N GLY A 540 -2.27 -4.89 8.98
CA GLY A 540 -2.33 -6.20 8.36
C GLY A 540 -3.48 -7.10 8.84
N ALA A 541 -4.18 -6.73 9.90
CA ALA A 541 -5.20 -7.51 10.60
C ALA A 541 -6.52 -7.57 9.81
N THR A 542 -6.49 -8.09 8.58
CA THR A 542 -7.67 -8.16 7.70
C THR A 542 -8.84 -8.92 8.32
N LEU A 543 -8.59 -10.00 9.08
CA LEU A 543 -9.66 -10.76 9.73
C LEU A 543 -10.36 -9.99 10.86
N ASP A 544 -9.67 -9.01 11.46
CA ASP A 544 -10.28 -8.12 12.45
C ASP A 544 -11.14 -7.04 11.82
N THR A 545 -10.81 -6.62 10.59
CA THR A 545 -11.49 -5.52 9.91
C THR A 545 -12.55 -5.99 8.91
N ILE A 546 -12.47 -7.23 8.43
CA ILE A 546 -13.37 -7.74 7.38
C ILE A 546 -14.85 -7.68 7.73
N ASP A 547 -15.19 -7.74 9.02
CA ASP A 547 -16.56 -7.67 9.52
C ASP A 547 -17.01 -6.24 9.86
N LEU A 548 -16.18 -5.22 9.65
CA LEU A 548 -16.58 -3.83 9.85
C LEU A 548 -17.76 -3.45 8.95
N PRO A 549 -18.62 -2.50 9.39
CA PRO A 549 -19.81 -2.14 8.62
C PRO A 549 -19.49 -1.72 7.18
N VAL A 550 -20.23 -2.25 6.24
CA VAL A 550 -20.17 -1.91 4.80
C VAL A 550 -21.40 -1.15 4.32
N THR A 551 -22.39 -0.96 5.23
CA THR A 551 -23.63 -0.21 5.03
C THR A 551 -24.09 0.38 6.36
N ASP A 552 -25.20 1.14 6.33
CA ASP A 552 -25.87 1.66 7.54
C ASP A 552 -26.67 0.61 8.33
N ARG A 553 -26.69 -0.66 7.92
CA ARG A 553 -27.54 -1.69 8.53
C ARG A 553 -27.36 -1.80 10.03
N ALA A 554 -26.12 -1.99 10.49
CA ALA A 554 -25.81 -2.11 11.92
C ALA A 554 -26.19 -0.84 12.71
N TRP A 555 -25.93 0.33 12.13
CA TRP A 555 -26.32 1.59 12.74
C TRP A 555 -27.84 1.75 12.83
N LEU A 556 -28.61 1.40 11.81
CA LEU A 556 -30.07 1.42 11.82
C LEU A 556 -30.63 0.51 12.90
N ILE A 557 -30.10 -0.71 13.06
CA ILE A 557 -30.48 -1.62 14.13
C ILE A 557 -30.21 -0.99 15.50
N ASN A 558 -29.05 -0.38 15.70
CA ASN A 558 -28.74 0.34 16.95
C ASN A 558 -29.69 1.53 17.22
N ARG A 559 -30.19 2.19 16.18
CA ARG A 559 -31.19 3.26 16.35
C ARG A 559 -32.56 2.71 16.78
N PHE A 560 -32.96 1.53 16.30
CA PHE A 560 -34.14 0.85 16.82
C PHE A 560 -33.96 0.48 18.30
N GLU A 561 -32.84 -0.06 18.68
CA GLU A 561 -32.54 -0.37 20.08
C GLU A 561 -32.57 0.88 20.97
N ALA A 562 -31.95 1.97 20.53
CA ALA A 562 -32.02 3.24 21.24
C ALA A 562 -33.46 3.78 21.40
N SER A 563 -34.33 3.49 20.43
CA SER A 563 -35.72 3.92 20.49
C SER A 563 -36.60 3.13 21.47
N ASP A 564 -36.18 1.91 21.88
CA ASP A 564 -36.99 1.02 22.73
C ASP A 564 -37.30 1.62 24.10
N ALA A 565 -36.42 2.49 24.61
CA ALA A 565 -36.62 3.20 25.87
C ALA A 565 -37.49 4.47 25.79
N MET A 566 -37.88 4.87 24.56
CA MET A 566 -38.63 6.12 24.32
C MET A 566 -40.15 5.89 24.43
N PRO A 567 -40.94 6.91 24.85
CA PRO A 567 -42.38 6.91 24.69
C PRO A 567 -42.79 6.74 23.21
N GLU A 568 -43.95 6.11 22.95
CA GLU A 568 -44.38 5.72 21.61
C GLU A 568 -44.35 6.89 20.59
N GLY A 569 -44.92 8.04 20.94
CA GLY A 569 -44.93 9.19 20.03
C GLY A 569 -43.55 9.83 19.78
N GLU A 570 -42.66 9.76 20.76
CA GLU A 570 -41.27 10.20 20.61
C GLU A 570 -40.47 9.20 19.76
N ARG A 571 -40.72 7.91 19.94
CA ARG A 571 -40.10 6.82 19.18
C ARG A 571 -40.37 6.96 17.66
N GLU A 572 -41.62 7.14 17.27
CA GLU A 572 -41.99 7.31 15.87
C GLU A 572 -41.33 8.56 15.27
N ALA A 573 -41.35 9.68 15.98
CA ALA A 573 -40.71 10.91 15.52
C ALA A 573 -39.19 10.76 15.40
N PHE A 574 -38.54 10.06 16.33
CA PHE A 574 -37.11 9.76 16.28
C PHE A 574 -36.78 8.88 15.09
N LEU A 575 -37.46 7.73 14.89
CA LEU A 575 -37.22 6.82 13.78
C LEU A 575 -37.50 7.51 12.43
N THR A 576 -38.52 8.36 12.35
CA THR A 576 -38.77 9.16 11.16
C THR A 576 -37.58 10.05 10.82
N ARG A 577 -36.96 10.70 11.80
CA ARG A 577 -35.74 11.51 11.57
C ARG A 577 -34.55 10.63 11.14
N VAL A 578 -34.37 9.45 11.76
CA VAL A 578 -33.32 8.49 11.42
C VAL A 578 -33.41 8.09 9.93
N PHE A 579 -34.57 7.62 9.49
CA PHE A 579 -34.75 7.19 8.08
C PHE A 579 -34.76 8.34 7.07
N ASN A 580 -34.99 9.58 7.48
CA ASN A 580 -34.93 10.76 6.63
C ASN A 580 -33.63 11.57 6.76
N ARG A 581 -32.60 11.05 7.46
CA ARG A 581 -31.33 11.75 7.73
C ARG A 581 -30.70 12.36 6.50
N ASN A 582 -30.59 11.56 5.45
CA ASN A 582 -29.95 11.94 4.17
C ASN A 582 -30.95 12.35 3.08
N LYS A 583 -32.27 12.40 3.41
CA LYS A 583 -33.27 12.77 2.44
C LYS A 583 -33.07 14.21 2.00
N ILE A 584 -33.02 14.41 0.68
CA ILE A 584 -32.93 15.71 0.03
C ILE A 584 -34.25 16.03 -0.69
N ASN A 585 -34.66 17.29 -0.69
CA ASN A 585 -35.75 17.80 -1.50
C ASN A 585 -35.18 18.41 -2.78
N SER A 586 -36.08 18.82 -3.70
CA SER A 586 -35.65 19.52 -4.91
C SER A 586 -34.85 20.78 -4.58
N GLY A 587 -33.70 20.93 -5.20
CA GLY A 587 -32.78 22.04 -4.97
C GLY A 587 -31.93 21.91 -3.69
N GLU A 588 -31.93 20.79 -3.01
CA GLU A 588 -31.03 20.48 -1.88
C GLU A 588 -29.90 19.54 -2.32
N TYR A 589 -28.87 19.44 -1.52
CA TYR A 589 -27.71 18.60 -1.81
C TYR A 589 -27.21 17.88 -0.56
N TYR A 590 -26.85 16.61 -0.70
CA TYR A 590 -26.16 15.81 0.32
C TYR A 590 -24.93 15.16 -0.27
N PHE A 591 -23.86 15.18 0.50
CA PHE A 591 -22.61 14.52 0.20
C PHE A 591 -22.08 13.80 1.41
N SER A 592 -21.64 12.56 1.21
CA SER A 592 -20.89 11.76 2.17
C SER A 592 -19.72 11.12 1.46
N LEU A 593 -18.54 11.16 2.07
CA LEU A 593 -17.37 10.48 1.55
C LEU A 593 -17.59 8.97 1.43
N ALA A 594 -18.34 8.38 2.35
CA ALA A 594 -18.63 6.95 2.33
C ALA A 594 -19.50 6.52 1.14
N GLU A 595 -20.48 7.35 0.74
CA GLU A 595 -21.42 7.02 -0.33
C GLU A 595 -20.96 7.50 -1.70
N HIS A 596 -20.21 8.59 -1.75
CA HIS A 596 -19.92 9.30 -2.99
C HIS A 596 -18.42 9.31 -3.35
N GLY A 597 -17.55 8.78 -2.47
CA GLY A 597 -16.11 8.87 -2.66
C GLY A 597 -15.63 10.30 -2.90
N PHE A 598 -14.71 10.49 -3.83
CA PHE A 598 -14.21 11.81 -4.22
C PHE A 598 -15.08 12.55 -5.27
N GLY A 599 -16.15 11.97 -5.75
CA GLY A 599 -16.88 12.34 -6.97
C GLY A 599 -17.31 13.80 -7.17
N VAL A 600 -17.49 14.60 -6.11
CA VAL A 600 -17.79 16.04 -6.19
C VAL A 600 -16.60 16.92 -5.87
N LEU A 601 -15.52 16.31 -5.38
CA LEU A 601 -14.30 17.00 -5.05
C LEU A 601 -13.50 17.11 -6.35
N GLY A 602 -13.39 18.31 -6.91
CA GLY A 602 -12.69 18.53 -8.17
C GLY A 602 -11.32 17.87 -8.25
N GLU A 603 -10.81 17.76 -9.46
CA GLU A 603 -9.56 17.07 -9.77
C GLU A 603 -8.44 17.37 -8.75
N ARG A 604 -7.92 16.30 -8.10
CA ARG A 604 -6.74 16.30 -7.26
C ARG A 604 -6.82 17.15 -6.00
N GLN A 605 -7.70 16.80 -5.10
CA GLN A 605 -7.48 17.23 -3.72
C GLN A 605 -6.33 16.41 -3.12
N ARG A 606 -5.28 17.12 -2.69
CA ARG A 606 -4.25 16.51 -1.87
C ARG A 606 -4.76 16.41 -0.45
N GLY A 607 -4.86 15.22 0.05
CA GLY A 607 -5.28 14.95 1.41
C GLY A 607 -4.99 13.52 1.76
N GLU A 608 -4.87 13.27 3.05
CA GLU A 608 -4.82 11.93 3.60
C GLU A 608 -6.25 11.44 3.73
N PHE A 609 -6.53 10.36 3.06
CA PHE A 609 -7.80 9.67 3.16
C PHE A 609 -7.70 8.56 4.19
N TYR A 610 -8.59 8.53 5.15
CA TYR A 610 -8.61 7.43 6.11
C TYR A 610 -10.01 7.18 6.65
N ILE A 611 -10.20 5.97 7.12
CA ILE A 611 -11.37 5.55 7.86
C ILE A 611 -11.02 5.62 9.33
N ASP A 612 -11.89 6.23 10.14
CA ASP A 612 -11.63 6.37 11.55
C ASP A 612 -11.72 5.03 12.28
N TYR A 613 -10.59 4.40 12.40
CA TYR A 613 -10.41 3.20 13.20
C TYR A 613 -9.90 3.46 14.62
N GLN A 614 -9.65 4.71 14.98
CA GLN A 614 -9.16 5.04 16.30
C GLN A 614 -10.31 4.90 17.30
N GLY A 615 -10.32 3.80 18.03
CA GLY A 615 -11.32 3.47 19.02
C GLY A 615 -11.62 1.98 19.07
N ASP A 616 -12.47 1.58 19.99
CA ASP A 616 -12.97 0.21 20.06
C ASP A 616 -13.80 -0.10 18.81
N ARG A 617 -13.58 -1.28 18.19
CA ARG A 617 -14.39 -1.80 17.07
C ARG A 617 -15.89 -1.62 17.27
N ARG A 618 -16.36 -1.68 18.53
CA ARG A 618 -17.76 -1.47 18.90
C ARG A 618 -18.24 -0.04 18.70
N GLU A 619 -17.34 0.94 18.76
CA GLU A 619 -17.71 2.35 18.56
C GLU A 619 -18.02 2.67 17.10
N VAL A 620 -17.40 1.97 16.14
CA VAL A 620 -17.68 2.12 14.73
C VAL A 620 -19.12 1.74 14.37
N ASN A 621 -19.71 0.81 15.12
CA ASN A 621 -21.09 0.35 14.91
C ASN A 621 -22.13 1.32 15.47
N ASN A 622 -21.76 2.33 16.24
CA ASN A 622 -22.66 3.29 16.85
C ASN A 622 -22.95 4.52 15.99
N GLY A 623 -22.19 4.73 14.92
CA GLY A 623 -22.39 5.83 13.96
C GLY A 623 -23.09 5.37 12.70
N SER A 624 -23.62 6.32 11.94
CA SER A 624 -24.02 6.07 10.57
C SER A 624 -22.80 5.71 9.76
N ILE A 625 -22.90 4.89 8.80
CA ILE A 625 -21.89 4.35 7.90
C ILE A 625 -20.46 4.61 8.34
N PRO A 626 -19.51 3.72 8.16
CA PRO A 626 -18.14 3.91 8.59
C PRO A 626 -17.72 5.33 8.29
N MET A 627 -17.35 6.07 9.33
CA MET A 627 -17.04 7.49 9.25
C MET A 627 -15.78 7.67 8.41
N CYS A 628 -15.96 7.64 7.10
CA CYS A 628 -14.92 7.97 6.17
C CYS A 628 -14.58 9.45 6.27
N MET A 629 -13.31 9.77 6.29
CA MET A 629 -12.81 11.11 6.48
C MET A 629 -11.76 11.47 5.46
N LEU A 630 -11.78 12.72 5.04
CA LEU A 630 -10.69 13.34 4.32
C LEU A 630 -10.05 14.38 5.25
N LYS A 631 -8.77 14.19 5.52
CA LYS A 631 -7.90 15.21 6.11
C LYS A 631 -7.15 15.89 4.98
N ALA A 632 -7.47 17.15 4.71
CA ALA A 632 -6.68 17.94 3.79
C ALA A 632 -5.30 18.20 4.40
N PHE A 633 -4.23 17.98 3.64
CA PHE A 633 -2.88 18.33 4.08
C PHE A 633 -2.67 19.85 4.02
N ASP A 634 -1.66 20.31 4.73
CA ASP A 634 -1.13 21.67 4.82
C ASP A 634 -1.63 22.66 3.77
N ASN A 635 -2.48 23.61 4.17
CA ASN A 635 -3.07 24.66 3.33
C ASN A 635 -3.97 24.18 2.17
N TYR A 636 -4.27 22.90 2.06
CA TYR A 636 -5.25 22.44 1.08
C TYR A 636 -6.67 22.60 1.62
N THR A 637 -7.51 23.10 0.74
CA THR A 637 -8.90 23.40 1.00
C THR A 637 -9.76 22.35 0.32
N PHE A 638 -10.78 21.89 1.00
CA PHE A 638 -11.82 21.09 0.41
C PHE A 638 -12.64 21.96 -0.55
N VAL A 639 -12.64 21.63 -1.83
CA VAL A 639 -13.33 22.41 -2.88
C VAL A 639 -14.31 21.55 -3.63
N CYS A 640 -15.57 21.98 -3.72
CA CYS A 640 -16.55 21.36 -4.60
C CYS A 640 -17.39 22.41 -5.35
N LYS A 641 -17.82 22.06 -6.57
CA LYS A 641 -18.70 22.88 -7.40
C LYS A 641 -20.03 22.17 -7.56
N LEU A 642 -21.08 22.82 -7.10
CA LEU A 642 -22.42 22.26 -7.06
C LEU A 642 -23.38 23.16 -7.85
N ALA A 643 -24.41 22.56 -8.44
CA ALA A 643 -25.43 23.24 -9.24
C ALA A 643 -26.84 22.70 -8.92
N GLY A 644 -27.86 23.40 -9.37
CA GLY A 644 -29.25 22.96 -9.21
C GLY A 644 -29.97 23.59 -8.05
N PHE A 645 -29.38 24.64 -7.46
CA PHE A 645 -30.05 25.42 -6.39
C PHE A 645 -31.08 26.39 -6.95
N GLU A 646 -32.15 26.61 -6.19
CA GLU A 646 -33.23 27.51 -6.58
C GLU A 646 -32.80 28.97 -6.46
N PRO A 647 -33.17 29.84 -7.43
CA PRO A 647 -32.88 31.26 -7.34
C PRO A 647 -33.58 31.91 -6.12
N ASP A 648 -32.97 32.97 -5.59
CA ASP A 648 -33.50 33.77 -4.50
C ASP A 648 -33.92 33.00 -3.24
N THR A 649 -33.29 31.83 -3.01
CA THR A 649 -33.55 30.95 -1.87
C THR A 649 -32.37 30.93 -0.95
N ASP A 650 -32.64 31.18 0.33
CA ASP A 650 -31.62 31.01 1.38
C ASP A 650 -31.49 29.53 1.75
N TYR A 651 -30.23 29.10 1.99
CA TYR A 651 -29.92 27.73 2.36
C TYR A 651 -29.11 27.70 3.68
N LYS A 652 -29.05 26.51 4.26
CA LYS A 652 -28.14 26.16 5.37
C LYS A 652 -27.17 25.07 4.92
N LEU A 653 -25.94 25.20 5.34
CA LEU A 653 -24.89 24.20 5.18
C LEU A 653 -24.63 23.53 6.51
N ARG A 654 -24.99 22.26 6.67
CA ARG A 654 -24.55 21.44 7.80
C ARG A 654 -23.33 20.62 7.40
N VAL A 655 -22.27 20.67 8.18
CA VAL A 655 -21.02 19.93 7.95
C VAL A 655 -20.75 19.06 9.16
N THR A 656 -20.39 17.80 8.94
CA THR A 656 -19.95 16.85 9.96
C THR A 656 -18.44 16.74 9.95
N PHE A 657 -17.82 17.00 11.10
CA PHE A 657 -16.38 17.02 11.32
C PHE A 657 -15.98 16.00 12.38
N LYS A 658 -14.73 15.54 12.33
CA LYS A 658 -14.10 14.85 13.46
C LYS A 658 -13.62 15.88 14.50
N LYS A 659 -13.85 15.61 15.78
CA LYS A 659 -13.27 16.40 16.88
C LYS A 659 -11.78 16.09 16.99
N THR A 660 -10.90 17.06 16.77
CA THR A 660 -9.47 16.92 16.93
C THR A 660 -8.97 17.74 18.12
N LYS A 661 -7.85 17.34 18.74
CA LYS A 661 -7.31 18.04 19.92
C LYS A 661 -6.70 19.42 19.58
N ASN A 662 -6.35 19.64 18.33
CA ASN A 662 -5.64 20.84 17.86
C ASN A 662 -6.58 21.93 17.32
N ASP A 663 -7.87 21.67 17.22
CA ASP A 663 -8.87 22.55 16.56
C ASP A 663 -9.08 23.91 17.26
N MET A 664 -8.58 24.05 18.48
CA MET A 664 -8.83 25.27 19.30
C MET A 664 -7.95 26.46 18.91
N PHE A 665 -6.90 26.28 18.11
CA PHE A 665 -5.88 27.30 17.87
C PHE A 665 -5.84 27.83 16.43
N ASN A 666 -6.48 27.16 15.47
CA ASN A 666 -6.41 27.48 14.07
C ASN A 666 -7.62 28.27 13.57
N THR A 667 -7.43 29.00 12.48
CA THR A 667 -8.51 29.73 11.81
C THR A 667 -9.15 28.82 10.77
N PHE A 668 -10.38 28.41 11.07
CA PHE A 668 -11.24 27.68 10.16
C PHE A 668 -12.02 28.65 9.28
N TYR A 669 -12.26 28.29 8.01
CA TYR A 669 -13.05 29.09 7.12
C TYR A 669 -13.94 28.27 6.18
N ILE A 670 -15.07 28.87 5.81
CA ILE A 670 -15.95 28.41 4.74
C ILE A 670 -16.14 29.55 3.77
N LYS A 671 -15.91 29.32 2.48
CA LYS A 671 -16.21 30.27 1.41
C LYS A 671 -17.22 29.69 0.44
N ALA A 672 -18.06 30.56 -0.12
CA ALA A 672 -18.97 30.28 -1.21
C ALA A 672 -18.70 31.27 -2.35
N ASN A 673 -18.35 30.76 -3.54
CA ASN A 673 -17.94 31.57 -4.68
C ASN A 673 -16.90 32.66 -4.30
N GLY A 674 -15.89 32.27 -3.51
CA GLY A 674 -14.81 33.13 -3.05
C GLY A 674 -15.16 34.12 -1.92
N LYS A 675 -16.42 34.18 -1.47
CA LYS A 675 -16.84 35.03 -0.35
C LYS A 675 -16.81 34.27 0.96
N ASP A 676 -16.28 34.83 2.02
CA ASP A 676 -16.29 34.22 3.35
C ASP A 676 -17.74 34.12 3.86
N ILE A 677 -18.19 32.90 4.09
CA ILE A 677 -19.44 32.58 4.80
C ILE A 677 -19.16 32.54 6.30
N TYR A 678 -18.04 31.93 6.64
CA TYR A 678 -17.55 31.85 8.01
C TYR A 678 -16.02 31.93 8.02
N ARG A 679 -15.48 32.67 8.99
CA ARG A 679 -14.06 32.67 9.30
C ARG A 679 -13.90 32.89 10.81
N GLY A 680 -13.24 31.97 11.49
CA GLY A 680 -13.09 32.05 12.93
C GLY A 680 -12.53 30.75 13.52
N LYS A 681 -12.81 30.52 14.79
CA LYS A 681 -12.42 29.27 15.44
C LYS A 681 -13.18 28.10 14.87
N PHE A 682 -12.56 26.92 14.92
CA PHE A 682 -13.13 25.67 14.45
C PHE A 682 -14.55 25.45 15.05
N TYR A 683 -15.48 24.92 14.24
CA TYR A 683 -16.90 24.71 14.61
C TYR A 683 -17.69 25.94 15.08
N GLY A 684 -17.35 27.13 14.62
CA GLY A 684 -18.04 28.35 15.01
C GLY A 684 -19.42 28.59 14.42
N GLY A 685 -19.99 27.61 13.70
CA GLY A 685 -21.38 27.63 13.25
C GLY A 685 -22.37 27.33 14.36
N GLU A 686 -23.66 27.41 14.06
CA GLU A 686 -24.73 27.00 14.96
C GLU A 686 -24.65 25.47 15.17
N LYS A 687 -24.73 25.01 16.43
CA LYS A 687 -24.73 23.57 16.73
C LYS A 687 -26.11 22.97 16.50
N ASP A 688 -26.18 21.88 15.75
CA ASP A 688 -27.35 21.02 15.69
C ASP A 688 -27.23 19.92 16.76
N GLU A 689 -27.49 20.29 18.04
CA GLU A 689 -27.33 19.38 19.19
C GLU A 689 -28.24 18.14 19.08
N GLN A 690 -29.40 18.26 18.43
CA GLN A 690 -30.31 17.14 18.24
C GLN A 690 -29.72 16.15 17.23
N PHE A 691 -29.24 16.63 16.08
CA PHE A 691 -28.62 15.79 15.07
C PHE A 691 -27.35 15.13 15.61
N GLU A 692 -26.49 15.89 16.31
CA GLU A 692 -25.26 15.37 16.90
C GLU A 692 -25.57 14.21 17.88
N ARG A 693 -26.50 14.40 18.81
CA ARG A 693 -26.88 13.38 19.79
C ARG A 693 -27.56 12.15 19.18
N GLU A 694 -28.42 12.34 18.18
CA GLU A 694 -29.22 11.26 17.61
C GLU A 694 -28.52 10.50 16.49
N MET A 695 -27.59 11.14 15.77
CA MET A 695 -27.05 10.63 14.50
C MET A 695 -25.54 10.37 14.52
N LEU A 696 -24.76 11.05 15.37
CA LEU A 696 -23.30 10.98 15.34
C LEU A 696 -22.73 10.19 16.51
N GLN A 697 -21.52 9.67 16.31
CA GLN A 697 -20.65 9.14 17.36
C GLN A 697 -20.06 10.28 18.20
N GLU A 698 -19.68 10.02 19.44
CA GLU A 698 -19.16 11.01 20.40
C GLU A 698 -17.96 11.81 19.87
N ARG A 699 -17.12 11.19 19.05
CA ARG A 699 -15.93 11.81 18.44
C ARG A 699 -16.20 12.70 17.23
N PHE A 700 -17.45 12.74 16.75
CA PHE A 700 -17.86 13.63 15.67
C PHE A 700 -18.68 14.77 16.22
N THR A 701 -18.73 15.86 15.47
CA THR A 701 -19.56 17.02 15.73
C THR A 701 -20.09 17.58 14.41
N CYS A 702 -21.16 18.33 14.47
CA CYS A 702 -21.65 19.05 13.30
C CYS A 702 -21.82 20.54 13.60
N ALA A 703 -21.71 21.34 12.55
CA ALA A 703 -21.99 22.77 12.61
C ALA A 703 -22.82 23.18 11.40
N VAL A 704 -23.71 24.16 11.61
CA VAL A 704 -24.62 24.70 10.60
C VAL A 704 -24.24 26.15 10.31
N TYR A 705 -24.17 26.49 9.04
CA TYR A 705 -23.81 27.81 8.55
C TYR A 705 -24.89 28.31 7.57
N ASP A 706 -25.18 29.62 7.61
CA ASP A 706 -26.12 30.23 6.69
C ASP A 706 -25.48 30.44 5.31
N LEU A 707 -26.20 30.08 4.26
CA LEU A 707 -25.85 30.34 2.88
C LEU A 707 -26.93 31.24 2.25
N PRO A 708 -26.82 32.58 2.35
CA PRO A 708 -27.78 33.48 1.79
C PRO A 708 -27.88 33.35 0.27
N ALA A 709 -29.04 33.60 -0.31
CA ALA A 709 -29.27 33.52 -1.76
C ALA A 709 -28.20 34.27 -2.59
N SER A 710 -27.69 35.37 -2.05
CA SER A 710 -26.68 36.21 -2.69
C SER A 710 -25.30 35.58 -2.91
N VAL A 711 -25.04 34.38 -2.36
CA VAL A 711 -23.78 33.68 -2.58
C VAL A 711 -23.86 32.68 -3.73
N PHE A 712 -25.05 32.38 -4.22
CA PHE A 712 -25.25 31.51 -5.37
C PHE A 712 -25.18 32.32 -6.68
N GLU A 713 -24.52 31.78 -7.69
CA GLU A 713 -24.39 32.37 -9.01
C GLU A 713 -25.07 31.46 -10.04
N ASN A 714 -26.20 31.91 -10.58
CA ASN A 714 -27.02 31.14 -11.54
C ASN A 714 -27.37 29.72 -11.02
N GLY A 715 -27.74 29.60 -9.75
CA GLY A 715 -28.03 28.30 -9.13
C GLY A 715 -26.83 27.41 -8.90
N CYS A 716 -25.62 27.96 -8.94
CA CYS A 716 -24.35 27.25 -8.69
C CYS A 716 -23.63 27.82 -7.46
N ILE A 717 -22.84 26.97 -6.79
CA ILE A 717 -21.97 27.37 -5.70
C ILE A 717 -20.62 26.65 -5.84
N ALA A 718 -19.52 27.38 -5.71
CA ALA A 718 -18.21 26.83 -5.46
C ALA A 718 -17.95 26.94 -3.94
N LEU A 719 -18.03 25.80 -3.26
CA LEU A 719 -17.82 25.71 -1.81
C LEU A 719 -16.38 25.38 -1.51
N GLU A 720 -15.75 26.16 -0.62
CA GLU A 720 -14.41 25.91 -0.09
C GLU A 720 -14.51 25.75 1.44
N ILE A 721 -13.97 24.65 1.97
CA ILE A 721 -13.89 24.38 3.43
C ILE A 721 -12.44 24.11 3.76
N GLY A 722 -11.86 24.92 4.65
CA GLY A 722 -10.42 24.84 4.94
C GLY A 722 -10.06 25.36 6.32
N GLU A 723 -8.80 25.18 6.66
CA GLU A 723 -8.17 25.64 7.89
C GLU A 723 -6.78 26.22 7.56
N GLU A 724 -6.39 27.28 8.23
CA GLU A 724 -5.06 27.84 8.10
C GLU A 724 -4.09 27.00 8.95
N HIS A 725 -3.12 26.34 8.37
CA HIS A 725 -2.03 25.56 8.97
C HIS A 725 -2.23 24.06 9.21
N VAL A 726 -3.46 23.58 9.48
CA VAL A 726 -3.74 22.13 9.64
C VAL A 726 -4.96 21.77 8.80
N GLY A 727 -4.98 20.64 8.17
CA GLY A 727 -6.09 20.26 7.30
C GLY A 727 -7.39 19.94 8.06
N VAL A 728 -8.51 20.36 7.50
CA VAL A 728 -9.85 20.01 7.97
C VAL A 728 -10.09 18.50 7.83
N VAL A 729 -10.68 17.90 8.87
CA VAL A 729 -11.13 16.50 8.83
C VAL A 729 -12.64 16.47 8.68
N LEU A 730 -13.10 16.14 7.47
CA LEU A 730 -14.49 16.22 7.02
C LEU A 730 -15.02 14.82 6.71
N SER A 731 -16.29 14.54 7.05
CA SER A 731 -16.98 13.29 6.71
C SER A 731 -18.11 13.49 5.71
N GLU A 732 -19.02 14.40 5.99
CA GLU A 732 -20.20 14.66 5.17
C GLU A 732 -20.64 16.12 5.27
N PHE A 733 -21.43 16.57 4.29
CA PHE A 733 -22.18 17.84 4.40
C PHE A 733 -23.55 17.76 3.73
N LYS A 734 -24.46 18.61 4.18
CA LYS A 734 -25.79 18.79 3.58
C LYS A 734 -26.09 20.26 3.37
N ILE A 735 -26.57 20.61 2.17
CA ILE A 735 -27.09 21.93 1.84
C ILE A 735 -28.61 21.78 1.70
N TYR A 736 -29.37 22.48 2.52
CA TYR A 736 -30.83 22.39 2.54
C TYR A 736 -31.45 23.77 2.71
N LYS A 737 -32.71 23.91 2.30
CA LYS A 737 -33.44 25.20 2.37
C LYS A 737 -33.58 25.64 3.83
N ALA A 738 -33.36 26.96 4.08
CA ALA A 738 -33.37 27.56 5.40
C ALA A 738 -34.80 27.61 6.01
#